data_bb1098a729a231955482a3d8e8d4b89c
#
_entry.id   bb1098a729a231955482a3d8e8d4b89c
#
_cell.length_a   1.000
_cell.length_b   1.000
_cell.length_c   1.000
_cell.angle_alpha   90.00
_cell.angle_beta   90.00
_cell.angle_gamma   90.00
#
_symmetry.space_group_name_H-M   'P 1'
#
loop_
_entity.id
_entity.type
_entity.pdbx_description
1 polymer ?
#
loop_
_entity_poly.entity_id
_entity_poly.type
_entity_poly.pdbx_seq_one_letter_code
_entity_poly.pdbx_strand_id
1 'polypeptide(L)'
;MALKDPFKALRPFSAGGKSGQIYSVPALEQAGLGKVSRLPVSIRLVLESVLRNCDGVAVTENDVKTLAAWNAAKPVDTEIPFVVARIVLQDFTGVPLLVDLAAMREAVAKLGKDSAVIEPLVPVDLVVDHSVQVDKAGTASSFLDNLRQEFGRNTERYEFLKWGMQAFKTFGVVPPAIGIVHQVNLEFLAKLVFQKDGVFYPDTLVGTDSHTTMINGIGVVGWGVGGIEAEAGMLGQPVYFQTPEVIGVNLTGRLREGVTATDLTLRLTEILRKAKVVGKFVEFYGEGTEALSLADRATIANMAPEYGATMGFFPVDDKSLDYLRQTGRDESHIELVKEYYKAQGLYGIPKAGSIDYTQTIDLDIGTVVPCVSGPKRPQDRIDLPKIKESFNTLFTAPKDKNGFGKAAADRAASALVGATGRSLKHGSVVIAAITSCTNTSNPSVMVAAGLVAKKAVEKGLTVNPNVKCSLAPGSRVVTDYLNEIQLSGYLDQLGFNLVGYGCTTCIGNSGPLDADIEGAIKNGDLVTASVLSGNRNFEARVHGAVRSNFLMSPPLVVAFALAGRVDIDLDSEPLGTGKDGKPVFLKDVWPTQAEVADHVARGLKPAMFKSKYAADSLANATAEWKGVQGGTGARFSWKESSTYIQEPPFFKGFSMTPPPVPSLAKLRPLAILGDSVTTDHISPAGAFKEETPAGKFLLAAGVSKKDFNSYGSRRGNDRIMTRGTFANTQVKNAMADGKEGGFTKVQPEGKIEAIYDACQTYAQRGEGLIVFGGVDYGMGSSRDWAAKGTALLGIRAVVAQSFERIHRSTLLG
;
A
#
# COMPACT_ATOMS: atom_id res chain seq x y z
N MET A 1 29.43 -1.32 -23.18
CA MET A 1 29.09 -2.44 -24.12
C MET A 1 28.37 -1.84 -25.32
N ALA A 2 28.55 -2.42 -26.52
CA ALA A 2 27.74 -2.01 -27.69
C ALA A 2 26.24 -2.32 -27.39
N LEU A 3 25.36 -1.39 -27.74
CA LEU A 3 23.90 -1.58 -27.60
C LEU A 3 23.44 -2.73 -28.51
N LYS A 4 22.71 -3.68 -27.98
CA LYS A 4 22.12 -4.77 -28.77
C LYS A 4 20.82 -4.28 -29.42
N ASP A 5 20.66 -4.46 -30.70
CA ASP A 5 19.50 -4.02 -31.47
C ASP A 5 19.08 -5.08 -32.52
N PRO A 6 18.58 -6.25 -32.09
CA PRO A 6 18.24 -7.33 -33.02
C PRO A 6 17.06 -6.97 -33.94
N PHE A 7 16.25 -5.97 -33.57
CA PHE A 7 15.08 -5.54 -34.34
C PHE A 7 15.32 -4.25 -35.14
N LYS A 8 16.54 -3.69 -35.12
CA LYS A 8 16.88 -2.41 -35.76
C LYS A 8 15.91 -1.29 -35.32
N ALA A 9 15.62 -1.27 -34.02
CA ALA A 9 14.65 -0.35 -33.42
C ALA A 9 15.28 0.92 -32.81
N LEU A 10 16.61 0.97 -32.68
CA LEU A 10 17.33 2.14 -32.16
C LEU A 10 17.13 3.35 -33.10
N ARG A 11 16.77 4.50 -32.51
CA ARG A 11 16.58 5.78 -33.21
C ARG A 11 17.27 6.89 -32.45
N PRO A 12 17.90 7.87 -33.15
CA PRO A 12 18.35 9.11 -32.53
C PRO A 12 17.18 9.84 -31.89
N PHE A 13 17.42 10.45 -30.74
CA PHE A 13 16.42 11.24 -30.03
C PHE A 13 17.08 12.42 -29.31
N SER A 14 16.42 13.59 -29.39
CA SER A 14 16.88 14.80 -28.69
C SER A 14 15.66 15.60 -28.25
N ALA A 15 15.63 15.96 -26.96
CA ALA A 15 14.62 16.82 -26.38
C ALA A 15 15.11 17.38 -25.02
N GLY A 16 14.57 18.53 -24.59
CA GLY A 16 14.89 19.12 -23.28
C GLY A 16 16.39 19.44 -23.11
N GLY A 17 17.08 19.80 -24.17
CA GLY A 17 18.50 20.07 -24.17
C GLY A 17 19.40 18.83 -24.04
N LYS A 18 18.87 17.62 -24.15
CA LYS A 18 19.61 16.35 -24.06
C LYS A 18 19.53 15.59 -25.38
N SER A 19 20.57 14.84 -25.72
CA SER A 19 20.65 14.00 -26.92
C SER A 19 21.02 12.57 -26.54
N GLY A 20 20.58 11.60 -27.34
CA GLY A 20 20.84 10.17 -27.18
C GLY A 20 20.06 9.32 -28.17
N GLN A 21 19.64 8.16 -27.72
CA GLN A 21 18.87 7.20 -28.52
C GLN A 21 17.66 6.69 -27.73
N ILE A 22 16.67 6.17 -28.44
CA ILE A 22 15.52 5.43 -27.93
C ILE A 22 15.39 4.10 -28.66
N TYR A 23 14.87 3.08 -27.98
CA TYR A 23 14.33 1.87 -28.60
C TYR A 23 12.88 2.18 -29.03
N SER A 24 12.68 2.39 -30.33
CA SER A 24 11.38 2.80 -30.86
C SER A 24 10.41 1.63 -30.93
N VAL A 25 9.38 1.67 -30.12
CA VAL A 25 8.29 0.68 -30.14
C VAL A 25 7.50 0.73 -31.48
N PRO A 26 7.22 1.90 -32.07
CA PRO A 26 6.62 1.96 -33.41
C PRO A 26 7.45 1.28 -34.52
N ALA A 27 8.78 1.18 -34.38
CA ALA A 27 9.60 0.51 -35.36
C ALA A 27 9.29 -1.00 -35.47
N LEU A 28 8.77 -1.63 -34.44
CA LEU A 28 8.37 -3.04 -34.47
C LEU A 28 7.17 -3.27 -35.40
N GLU A 29 6.21 -2.34 -35.44
CA GLU A 29 5.10 -2.39 -36.38
C GLU A 29 5.57 -2.22 -37.82
N GLN A 30 6.51 -1.29 -38.04
CA GLN A 30 7.13 -1.10 -39.35
C GLN A 30 7.90 -2.33 -39.80
N ALA A 31 8.44 -3.11 -38.88
CA ALA A 31 9.09 -4.39 -39.14
C ALA A 31 8.11 -5.59 -39.29
N GLY A 32 6.81 -5.35 -39.20
CA GLY A 32 5.78 -6.36 -39.40
C GLY A 32 5.54 -7.33 -38.23
N LEU A 33 5.97 -6.97 -37.01
CA LEU A 33 5.84 -7.83 -35.82
C LEU A 33 4.45 -7.80 -35.16
N GLY A 34 3.53 -6.98 -35.65
CA GLY A 34 2.17 -6.87 -35.13
C GLY A 34 1.57 -5.49 -35.33
N LYS A 35 0.32 -5.30 -34.89
CA LYS A 35 -0.37 -3.99 -34.90
C LYS A 35 -0.06 -3.25 -33.59
N VAL A 36 1.19 -2.88 -33.38
CA VAL A 36 1.71 -2.35 -32.10
C VAL A 36 0.98 -1.06 -31.70
N SER A 37 0.58 -0.22 -32.65
CA SER A 37 -0.17 1.01 -32.41
C SER A 37 -1.56 0.77 -31.79
N ARG A 38 -2.12 -0.44 -31.96
CA ARG A 38 -3.42 -0.82 -31.40
C ARG A 38 -3.32 -1.54 -30.06
N LEU A 39 -2.11 -1.89 -29.61
CA LEU A 39 -1.91 -2.49 -28.30
C LEU A 39 -2.24 -1.48 -27.18
N PRO A 40 -2.74 -1.94 -26.01
CA PRO A 40 -2.87 -1.11 -24.83
C PRO A 40 -1.58 -0.35 -24.51
N VAL A 41 -1.70 0.88 -24.02
CA VAL A 41 -0.53 1.75 -23.74
C VAL A 41 0.38 1.10 -22.70
N SER A 42 -0.21 0.47 -21.70
CA SER A 42 0.51 -0.31 -20.68
C SER A 42 1.33 -1.45 -21.27
N ILE A 43 0.77 -2.21 -22.22
CA ILE A 43 1.50 -3.28 -22.92
C ILE A 43 2.66 -2.72 -23.75
N ARG A 44 2.47 -1.58 -24.43
CA ARG A 44 3.54 -0.93 -25.21
C ARG A 44 4.70 -0.44 -24.33
N LEU A 45 4.42 0.03 -23.10
CA LEU A 45 5.45 0.41 -22.14
C LEU A 45 6.24 -0.81 -21.64
N VAL A 46 5.57 -1.93 -21.36
CA VAL A 46 6.24 -3.19 -21.05
C VAL A 46 7.06 -3.69 -22.24
N LEU A 47 6.51 -3.59 -23.47
CA LEU A 47 7.20 -3.98 -24.71
C LEU A 47 8.48 -3.17 -24.92
N GLU A 48 8.49 -1.88 -24.59
CA GLU A 48 9.72 -1.07 -24.63
C GLU A 48 10.81 -1.66 -23.72
N SER A 49 10.44 -2.02 -22.49
CA SER A 49 11.39 -2.63 -21.55
C SER A 49 11.94 -3.96 -22.06
N VAL A 50 11.06 -4.84 -22.56
CA VAL A 50 11.45 -6.15 -23.12
C VAL A 50 12.35 -5.95 -24.36
N LEU A 51 12.02 -5.01 -25.25
CA LEU A 51 12.81 -4.67 -26.43
C LEU A 51 14.21 -4.16 -26.06
N ARG A 52 14.27 -3.18 -25.14
CA ARG A 52 15.53 -2.54 -24.72
C ARG A 52 16.47 -3.50 -23.99
N ASN A 53 15.92 -4.44 -23.23
CA ASN A 53 16.69 -5.41 -22.44
C ASN A 53 16.88 -6.76 -23.15
N CYS A 54 16.55 -6.87 -24.45
CA CYS A 54 16.72 -8.09 -25.23
C CYS A 54 18.20 -8.48 -25.36
N ASP A 55 18.65 -9.38 -24.51
CA ASP A 55 20.04 -9.84 -24.44
C ASP A 55 20.27 -11.24 -25.05
N GLY A 56 19.18 -11.92 -25.39
CA GLY A 56 19.18 -13.28 -25.94
C GLY A 56 19.37 -14.37 -24.87
N VAL A 57 19.37 -14.00 -23.55
CA VAL A 57 19.57 -14.91 -22.42
C VAL A 57 18.42 -14.77 -21.44
N ALA A 58 18.36 -13.68 -20.71
CA ALA A 58 17.29 -13.40 -19.75
C ALA A 58 16.02 -12.84 -20.44
N VAL A 59 16.23 -12.05 -21.49
CA VAL A 59 15.17 -11.51 -22.34
C VAL A 59 15.48 -11.87 -23.78
N THR A 60 14.63 -12.67 -24.41
CA THR A 60 14.88 -13.21 -25.75
C THR A 60 14.13 -12.44 -26.84
N GLU A 61 14.52 -12.63 -28.10
CA GLU A 61 13.76 -12.11 -29.24
C GLU A 61 12.34 -12.66 -29.30
N ASN A 62 12.13 -13.90 -28.81
CA ASN A 62 10.81 -14.49 -28.76
C ASN A 62 9.87 -13.74 -27.81
N ASP A 63 10.39 -13.25 -26.68
CA ASP A 63 9.59 -12.46 -25.73
C ASP A 63 9.12 -11.14 -26.35
N VAL A 64 10.01 -10.47 -27.13
CA VAL A 64 9.64 -9.26 -27.87
C VAL A 64 8.57 -9.57 -28.92
N LYS A 65 8.73 -10.65 -29.71
CA LYS A 65 7.78 -11.07 -30.75
C LYS A 65 6.43 -11.43 -30.17
N THR A 66 6.43 -12.19 -29.07
CA THR A 66 5.21 -12.62 -28.36
C THR A 66 4.42 -11.43 -27.85
N LEU A 67 5.09 -10.47 -27.23
CA LEU A 67 4.40 -9.29 -26.66
C LEU A 67 3.97 -8.30 -27.75
N ALA A 68 4.76 -8.10 -28.82
CA ALA A 68 4.38 -7.29 -29.98
C ALA A 68 3.15 -7.85 -30.72
N ALA A 69 2.97 -9.19 -30.68
CA ALA A 69 1.82 -9.88 -31.24
C ALA A 69 0.69 -10.13 -30.24
N TRP A 70 0.68 -9.43 -29.09
CA TRP A 70 -0.36 -9.58 -28.07
C TRP A 70 -1.75 -9.44 -28.68
N ASN A 71 -2.65 -10.37 -28.34
CA ASN A 71 -3.98 -10.47 -28.91
C ASN A 71 -5.03 -10.27 -27.83
N ALA A 72 -5.85 -9.23 -27.99
CA ALA A 72 -6.90 -8.88 -27.05
C ALA A 72 -7.93 -10.00 -26.81
N ALA A 73 -8.30 -10.78 -27.86
CA ALA A 73 -9.31 -11.83 -27.74
C ALA A 73 -8.79 -13.05 -26.97
N LYS A 74 -7.49 -13.33 -27.04
CA LYS A 74 -6.86 -14.45 -26.37
C LYS A 74 -5.37 -14.17 -26.20
N PRO A 75 -4.95 -13.49 -25.13
CA PRO A 75 -3.53 -13.38 -24.80
C PRO A 75 -2.87 -14.74 -24.70
N VAL A 76 -1.63 -14.85 -25.17
CA VAL A 76 -0.87 -16.11 -25.07
C VAL A 76 -0.52 -16.34 -23.59
N ASP A 77 -0.77 -17.53 -23.08
CA ASP A 77 -0.44 -17.92 -21.72
C ASP A 77 1.07 -18.23 -21.60
N THR A 78 1.85 -17.17 -21.40
CA THR A 78 3.31 -17.24 -21.24
C THR A 78 3.80 -16.18 -20.27
N GLU A 79 4.94 -16.45 -19.64
CA GLU A 79 5.60 -15.48 -18.76
C GLU A 79 6.40 -14.46 -19.59
N ILE A 80 6.34 -13.20 -19.19
CA ILE A 80 7.06 -12.08 -19.78
C ILE A 80 8.16 -11.62 -18.81
N PRO A 81 9.42 -11.55 -19.27
CA PRO A 81 10.54 -11.02 -18.48
C PRO A 81 10.54 -9.50 -18.51
N PHE A 82 10.14 -8.86 -17.41
CA PHE A 82 10.05 -7.41 -17.29
C PHE A 82 11.19 -6.84 -16.44
N VAL A 83 12.05 -6.04 -17.06
CA VAL A 83 13.15 -5.35 -16.37
C VAL A 83 12.69 -3.95 -16.01
N VAL A 84 12.56 -3.67 -14.72
CA VAL A 84 12.11 -2.38 -14.21
C VAL A 84 13.21 -1.32 -14.25
N ALA A 85 12.82 -0.04 -14.37
CA ALA A 85 13.75 1.08 -14.36
C ALA A 85 14.26 1.41 -12.94
N ARG A 86 13.46 1.15 -11.92
CA ARG A 86 13.77 1.39 -10.51
C ARG A 86 12.88 0.57 -9.58
N ILE A 87 13.21 0.58 -8.30
CA ILE A 87 12.46 -0.12 -7.25
C ILE A 87 12.15 0.85 -6.12
N VAL A 88 10.93 0.77 -5.57
CA VAL A 88 10.50 1.59 -4.44
C VAL A 88 10.07 0.69 -3.28
N LEU A 89 10.58 0.97 -2.09
CA LEU A 89 10.34 0.19 -0.89
C LEU A 89 9.65 1.04 0.17
N GLN A 90 8.79 0.43 0.96
CA GLN A 90 8.38 0.95 2.26
C GLN A 90 9.18 0.25 3.36
N ASP A 91 9.25 0.81 4.56
CA ASP A 91 10.22 0.38 5.57
C ASP A 91 9.92 -0.98 6.23
N PHE A 92 8.67 -1.43 6.31
CA PHE A 92 8.35 -2.75 6.90
C PHE A 92 8.75 -3.92 6.00
N THR A 93 8.81 -3.72 4.69
CA THR A 93 9.23 -4.72 3.71
C THR A 93 10.63 -4.46 3.16
N GLY A 94 11.08 -3.20 3.13
CA GLY A 94 12.38 -2.82 2.64
C GLY A 94 13.53 -3.06 3.62
N VAL A 95 13.30 -2.93 4.93
CA VAL A 95 14.33 -3.25 5.94
C VAL A 95 14.78 -4.71 5.84
N PRO A 96 13.89 -5.73 5.78
CA PRO A 96 14.35 -7.11 5.58
C PRO A 96 15.09 -7.34 4.26
N LEU A 97 14.76 -6.63 3.17
CA LEU A 97 15.54 -6.71 1.92
C LEU A 97 16.96 -6.15 2.10
N LEU A 98 17.10 -5.03 2.80
CA LEU A 98 18.41 -4.50 3.13
C LEU A 98 19.20 -5.45 4.05
N VAL A 99 18.51 -6.20 4.94
CA VAL A 99 19.12 -7.26 5.77
C VAL A 99 19.66 -8.38 4.88
N ASP A 100 18.91 -8.79 3.86
CA ASP A 100 19.37 -9.83 2.92
C ASP A 100 20.58 -9.33 2.11
N LEU A 101 20.57 -8.11 1.58
CA LEU A 101 21.73 -7.52 0.89
C LEU A 101 22.95 -7.42 1.81
N ALA A 102 22.77 -7.08 3.09
CA ALA A 102 23.84 -7.04 4.06
C ALA A 102 24.42 -8.44 4.33
N ALA A 103 23.55 -9.45 4.43
CA ALA A 103 23.94 -10.86 4.60
C ALA A 103 24.63 -11.42 3.35
N MET A 104 24.21 -11.04 2.14
CA MET A 104 24.93 -11.37 0.90
C MET A 104 26.36 -10.81 0.91
N ARG A 105 26.54 -9.55 1.33
CA ARG A 105 27.88 -8.94 1.47
C ARG A 105 28.74 -9.71 2.46
N GLU A 106 28.18 -10.16 3.56
CA GLU A 106 28.88 -10.98 4.54
C GLU A 106 29.26 -12.36 3.96
N ALA A 107 28.34 -13.01 3.23
CA ALA A 107 28.61 -14.29 2.56
C ALA A 107 29.73 -14.18 1.53
N VAL A 108 29.70 -13.12 0.69
CA VAL A 108 30.76 -12.85 -0.30
C VAL A 108 32.12 -12.61 0.37
N ALA A 109 32.15 -11.86 1.48
CA ALA A 109 33.38 -11.66 2.26
C ALA A 109 33.92 -12.96 2.85
N LYS A 110 33.03 -13.83 3.36
CA LYS A 110 33.42 -15.19 3.86
C LYS A 110 34.01 -16.07 2.76
N LEU A 111 33.65 -15.84 1.49
CA LEU A 111 34.28 -16.48 0.32
C LEU A 111 35.57 -15.80 -0.16
N GLY A 112 36.08 -14.81 0.56
CA GLY A 112 37.31 -14.09 0.22
C GLY A 112 37.18 -13.14 -0.96
N LYS A 113 35.96 -12.68 -1.30
CA LYS A 113 35.68 -11.75 -2.38
C LYS A 113 35.34 -10.35 -1.85
N ASP A 114 35.42 -9.36 -2.71
CA ASP A 114 35.00 -7.99 -2.37
C ASP A 114 33.48 -7.93 -2.17
N SER A 115 33.05 -7.60 -0.95
CA SER A 115 31.64 -7.49 -0.60
C SER A 115 30.91 -6.37 -1.36
N ALA A 116 31.62 -5.37 -1.87
CA ALA A 116 31.05 -4.26 -2.62
C ALA A 116 30.51 -4.67 -4.00
N VAL A 117 30.75 -5.90 -4.47
CA VAL A 117 30.13 -6.44 -5.69
C VAL A 117 28.63 -6.63 -5.53
N ILE A 118 28.15 -6.78 -4.29
CA ILE A 118 26.71 -6.78 -3.99
C ILE A 118 26.24 -5.33 -3.92
N GLU A 119 25.66 -4.88 -5.02
CA GLU A 119 25.13 -3.53 -5.23
C GLU A 119 23.86 -3.62 -6.08
N PRO A 120 22.77 -2.93 -5.75
CA PRO A 120 21.62 -2.87 -6.63
C PRO A 120 21.97 -2.32 -8.02
N LEU A 121 21.50 -2.97 -9.07
CA LEU A 121 21.81 -2.61 -10.47
C LEU A 121 20.84 -1.56 -11.03
N VAL A 122 19.76 -1.28 -10.31
CA VAL A 122 18.78 -0.22 -10.58
C VAL A 122 18.67 0.69 -9.36
N PRO A 123 18.25 1.96 -9.52
CA PRO A 123 17.97 2.83 -8.37
C PRO A 123 16.92 2.22 -7.44
N VAL A 124 17.17 2.28 -6.14
CA VAL A 124 16.27 1.81 -5.09
C VAL A 124 16.04 2.94 -4.10
N ASP A 125 14.79 3.29 -3.88
CA ASP A 125 14.38 4.27 -2.89
C ASP A 125 13.50 3.62 -1.82
N LEU A 126 13.92 3.71 -0.56
CA LEU A 126 13.13 3.28 0.59
C LEU A 126 12.53 4.50 1.29
N VAL A 127 11.22 4.49 1.48
CA VAL A 127 10.51 5.53 2.25
C VAL A 127 10.11 4.98 3.60
N VAL A 128 10.46 5.69 4.67
CA VAL A 128 10.06 5.32 6.04
C VAL A 128 8.70 5.94 6.33
N ASP A 129 7.66 5.10 6.29
CA ASP A 129 6.27 5.57 6.34
C ASP A 129 5.29 4.64 7.08
N HIS A 130 5.71 3.43 7.46
CA HIS A 130 4.87 2.44 8.13
C HIS A 130 5.19 2.27 9.63
N SER A 131 6.22 2.92 10.13
CA SER A 131 6.65 2.83 11.55
C SER A 131 5.86 3.73 12.49
N VAL A 132 5.18 4.75 11.96
CA VAL A 132 4.39 5.70 12.74
C VAL A 132 3.09 5.06 13.26
N GLN A 133 2.78 5.26 14.53
CA GLN A 133 1.54 4.82 15.17
C GLN A 133 0.85 6.02 15.84
N VAL A 134 -0.48 6.05 15.82
CA VAL A 134 -1.28 7.12 16.45
C VAL A 134 -1.48 6.82 17.93
N ASP A 135 -0.43 6.93 18.72
CA ASP A 135 -0.50 6.76 20.19
C ASP A 135 -1.21 7.96 20.83
N LYS A 136 -0.97 9.17 20.34
CA LYS A 136 -1.61 10.40 20.75
C LYS A 136 -2.36 11.05 19.60
N ALA A 137 -3.53 11.61 19.87
CA ALA A 137 -4.38 12.29 18.90
C ALA A 137 -5.15 13.43 19.58
N GLY A 138 -5.71 14.37 18.79
CA GLY A 138 -6.59 15.43 19.26
C GLY A 138 -5.91 16.56 20.04
N THR A 139 -4.59 16.68 19.98
CA THR A 139 -3.82 17.76 20.64
C THR A 139 -2.71 18.29 19.75
N ALA A 140 -2.30 19.54 20.00
CA ALA A 140 -1.23 20.19 19.25
C ALA A 140 0.15 19.47 19.41
N SER A 141 0.36 18.72 20.48
CA SER A 141 1.60 17.95 20.72
C SER A 141 1.59 16.57 20.06
N SER A 142 0.44 16.10 19.55
CA SER A 142 0.26 14.71 19.08
C SER A 142 1.34 14.27 18.08
N PHE A 143 1.70 15.13 17.14
CA PHE A 143 2.75 14.82 16.16
C PHE A 143 4.11 14.56 16.81
N LEU A 144 4.57 15.46 17.69
CA LEU A 144 5.88 15.34 18.35
C LEU A 144 5.91 14.15 19.32
N ASP A 145 4.80 13.90 20.02
CA ASP A 145 4.70 12.78 20.95
C ASP A 145 4.76 11.43 20.20
N ASN A 146 4.05 11.31 19.08
CA ASN A 146 4.09 10.11 18.25
C ASN A 146 5.47 9.93 17.59
N LEU A 147 6.08 11.01 17.09
CA LEU A 147 7.41 10.99 16.49
C LEU A 147 8.47 10.48 17.47
N ARG A 148 8.47 10.99 18.70
CA ARG A 148 9.40 10.53 19.74
C ARG A 148 9.21 9.05 20.08
N GLN A 149 7.97 8.58 20.13
CA GLN A 149 7.69 7.17 20.36
C GLN A 149 8.12 6.30 19.17
N GLU A 150 7.89 6.77 17.93
CA GLU A 150 8.36 6.10 16.72
C GLU A 150 9.87 5.91 16.75
N PHE A 151 10.64 6.97 17.02
CA PHE A 151 12.10 6.89 17.09
C PHE A 151 12.57 6.01 18.25
N GLY A 152 11.96 6.15 19.44
CA GLY A 152 12.30 5.31 20.58
C GLY A 152 12.13 3.80 20.31
N ARG A 153 11.06 3.43 19.58
CA ARG A 153 10.76 2.04 19.23
C ARG A 153 11.61 1.50 18.07
N ASN A 154 12.13 2.36 17.20
CA ASN A 154 12.73 1.95 15.93
C ASN A 154 14.19 2.41 15.76
N THR A 155 14.87 2.83 16.81
CA THR A 155 16.25 3.34 16.78
C THR A 155 17.18 2.38 16.02
N GLU A 156 17.21 1.09 16.37
CA GLU A 156 18.08 0.10 15.71
C GLU A 156 17.80 -0.04 14.21
N ARG A 157 16.52 0.03 13.81
CA ARG A 157 16.13 -0.01 12.39
C ARG A 157 16.63 1.23 11.64
N TYR A 158 16.56 2.40 12.27
CA TYR A 158 16.98 3.65 11.67
C TYR A 158 18.50 3.79 11.60
N GLU A 159 19.24 3.27 12.61
CA GLU A 159 20.69 3.10 12.53
C GLU A 159 21.08 2.21 11.34
N PHE A 160 20.36 1.10 11.16
CA PHE A 160 20.60 0.18 10.05
C PHE A 160 20.30 0.82 8.67
N LEU A 161 19.20 1.57 8.54
CA LEU A 161 18.89 2.30 7.32
C LEU A 161 19.95 3.36 6.98
N LYS A 162 20.43 4.10 7.99
CA LYS A 162 21.54 5.05 7.79
C LYS A 162 22.84 4.38 7.38
N TRP A 163 23.14 3.19 7.88
CA TRP A 163 24.24 2.38 7.38
C TRP A 163 24.02 2.05 5.91
N GLY A 164 22.83 1.56 5.52
CA GLY A 164 22.51 1.21 4.14
C GLY A 164 22.69 2.35 3.16
N MET A 165 22.26 3.57 3.52
CA MET A 165 22.43 4.77 2.69
C MET A 165 23.88 5.08 2.34
N GLN A 166 24.83 4.77 3.21
CA GLN A 166 26.25 5.03 2.94
C GLN A 166 27.01 3.80 2.41
N ALA A 167 26.48 2.59 2.69
CA ALA A 167 27.10 1.35 2.24
C ALA A 167 26.81 1.05 0.75
N PHE A 168 25.63 1.43 0.26
CA PHE A 168 25.19 1.20 -1.12
C PHE A 168 25.04 2.53 -1.87
N LYS A 169 25.55 2.59 -3.10
CA LYS A 169 25.56 3.81 -3.93
C LYS A 169 24.20 4.10 -4.56
N THR A 170 23.43 3.05 -4.85
CA THR A 170 22.13 3.12 -5.55
C THR A 170 20.93 3.00 -4.61
N PHE A 171 21.16 2.99 -3.30
CA PHE A 171 20.13 2.85 -2.29
C PHE A 171 19.89 4.17 -1.55
N GLY A 172 18.74 4.79 -1.82
CA GLY A 172 18.29 6.01 -1.16
C GLY A 172 17.28 5.70 -0.03
N VAL A 173 17.25 6.57 0.98
CA VAL A 173 16.24 6.52 2.05
C VAL A 173 15.59 7.88 2.20
N VAL A 174 14.26 7.92 2.08
CA VAL A 174 13.43 9.06 2.48
C VAL A 174 13.10 8.90 3.96
N PRO A 175 13.50 9.85 4.81
CA PRO A 175 13.42 9.72 6.26
C PRO A 175 11.99 9.62 6.81
N PRO A 176 11.82 9.22 8.09
CA PRO A 176 10.55 9.33 8.81
C PRO A 176 9.98 10.76 8.78
N ALA A 177 8.67 10.86 8.86
CA ALA A 177 7.94 12.12 8.92
C ALA A 177 8.04 12.99 7.65
N ILE A 178 8.37 12.42 6.48
CA ILE A 178 8.30 13.13 5.18
C ILE A 178 6.95 12.87 4.51
N GLY A 179 6.54 11.62 4.39
CA GLY A 179 5.30 11.24 3.74
C GLY A 179 5.18 9.74 3.51
N ILE A 180 4.04 9.34 2.96
CA ILE A 180 3.79 7.96 2.53
C ILE A 180 4.48 7.68 1.20
N VAL A 181 5.00 6.47 1.05
CA VAL A 181 5.79 6.05 -0.13
C VAL A 181 5.09 6.36 -1.46
N HIS A 182 3.78 6.16 -1.58
CA HIS A 182 3.04 6.38 -2.83
C HIS A 182 2.97 7.86 -3.22
N GLN A 183 2.72 8.74 -2.25
CA GLN A 183 2.63 10.18 -2.49
C GLN A 183 4.03 10.77 -2.72
N VAL A 184 5.04 10.36 -1.93
CA VAL A 184 6.44 10.74 -2.15
C VAL A 184 6.93 10.29 -3.53
N ASN A 185 6.55 9.07 -3.95
CA ASN A 185 6.85 8.56 -5.29
C ASN A 185 6.24 9.45 -6.39
N LEU A 186 4.97 9.78 -6.27
CA LEU A 186 4.24 10.61 -7.22
C LEU A 186 4.79 12.05 -7.27
N GLU A 187 5.00 12.68 -6.11
CA GLU A 187 5.41 14.08 -5.99
C GLU A 187 6.91 14.32 -6.29
N PHE A 188 7.77 13.31 -6.04
CA PHE A 188 9.22 13.53 -6.03
C PHE A 188 10.03 12.47 -6.79
N LEU A 189 9.84 11.16 -6.50
CA LEU A 189 10.73 10.12 -7.04
C LEU A 189 10.47 9.84 -8.52
N ALA A 190 9.23 9.93 -9.00
CA ALA A 190 8.87 9.67 -10.38
C ALA A 190 9.51 10.67 -11.36
N LYS A 191 10.13 10.16 -12.41
CA LYS A 191 10.80 10.95 -13.46
C LYS A 191 10.14 10.80 -14.82
N LEU A 192 9.28 9.83 -15.02
CA LEU A 192 8.63 9.45 -16.28
C LEU A 192 9.58 9.03 -17.40
N VAL A 193 10.75 9.66 -17.53
CA VAL A 193 11.80 9.31 -18.49
C VAL A 193 13.16 9.34 -17.81
N PHE A 194 13.90 8.27 -17.96
CA PHE A 194 15.30 8.15 -17.53
C PHE A 194 16.24 8.21 -18.73
N GLN A 195 17.51 8.47 -18.46
CA GLN A 195 18.61 8.30 -19.40
C GLN A 195 19.75 7.54 -18.73
N LYS A 196 20.20 6.46 -19.35
CA LYS A 196 21.40 5.69 -18.93
C LYS A 196 22.19 5.26 -20.17
N ASP A 197 23.49 5.44 -20.13
CA ASP A 197 24.40 5.06 -21.22
C ASP A 197 23.99 5.61 -22.62
N GLY A 198 23.45 6.84 -22.65
CA GLY A 198 22.98 7.51 -23.86
C GLY A 198 21.62 7.06 -24.37
N VAL A 199 20.94 6.15 -23.69
CA VAL A 199 19.58 5.67 -24.05
C VAL A 199 18.55 6.27 -23.13
N PHE A 200 17.47 6.83 -23.71
CA PHE A 200 16.29 7.27 -22.98
C PHE A 200 15.25 6.14 -22.94
N TYR A 201 14.60 5.99 -21.79
CA TYR A 201 13.59 4.95 -21.57
C TYR A 201 12.55 5.39 -20.54
N PRO A 202 11.33 4.79 -20.54
CA PRO A 202 10.27 5.19 -19.65
C PRO A 202 10.57 4.77 -18.21
N ASP A 203 10.08 5.57 -17.26
CA ASP A 203 10.03 5.20 -15.86
C ASP A 203 9.05 4.03 -15.68
N THR A 204 9.54 2.94 -15.11
CA THR A 204 8.77 1.76 -14.75
C THR A 204 9.29 1.23 -13.43
N LEU A 205 8.41 0.71 -12.59
CA LEU A 205 8.85 0.24 -11.28
C LEU A 205 8.05 -0.95 -10.76
N VAL A 206 8.63 -1.62 -9.80
CA VAL A 206 7.90 -2.44 -8.83
C VAL A 206 8.15 -1.90 -7.44
N GLY A 207 7.20 -2.12 -6.54
CA GLY A 207 7.33 -1.68 -5.16
C GLY A 207 6.89 -2.74 -4.17
N THR A 208 7.43 -2.71 -2.98
CA THR A 208 7.07 -3.66 -1.92
C THR A 208 5.80 -3.28 -1.17
N ASP A 209 4.98 -2.44 -1.75
CA ASP A 209 3.66 -2.10 -1.25
C ASP A 209 2.59 -2.31 -2.33
N SER A 210 1.42 -2.83 -1.96
CA SER A 210 0.33 -3.07 -2.91
C SER A 210 -0.17 -1.80 -3.59
N HIS A 211 -0.10 -0.64 -2.92
CA HIS A 211 -0.55 0.64 -3.46
C HIS A 211 0.53 1.39 -4.28
N THR A 212 1.63 0.73 -4.61
CA THR A 212 2.59 1.19 -5.64
C THR A 212 1.87 1.61 -6.93
N THR A 213 0.72 0.99 -7.21
CA THR A 213 -0.16 1.30 -8.34
C THR A 213 -0.63 2.75 -8.41
N MET A 214 -0.53 3.55 -7.33
CA MET A 214 -0.83 4.98 -7.38
C MET A 214 -0.05 5.72 -8.47
N ILE A 215 1.16 5.25 -8.77
CA ILE A 215 2.02 5.84 -9.80
C ILE A 215 1.45 5.71 -11.21
N ASN A 216 0.51 4.76 -11.42
CA ASN A 216 -0.12 4.59 -12.71
C ASN A 216 -0.96 5.81 -13.13
N GLY A 217 -1.40 6.62 -12.14
CA GLY A 217 -2.14 7.86 -12.39
C GLY A 217 -1.35 8.90 -13.19
N ILE A 218 0.00 8.89 -13.13
CA ILE A 218 0.85 9.80 -13.90
C ILE A 218 1.35 9.19 -15.22
N GLY A 219 1.00 7.94 -15.51
CA GLY A 219 1.41 7.24 -16.72
C GLY A 219 2.68 6.40 -16.59
N VAL A 220 3.06 6.06 -15.37
CA VAL A 220 4.17 5.15 -15.08
C VAL A 220 3.62 3.75 -14.81
N VAL A 221 4.14 2.75 -15.50
CA VAL A 221 3.82 1.33 -15.26
C VAL A 221 4.48 0.91 -13.96
N GLY A 222 3.67 0.45 -13.01
CA GLY A 222 4.17 0.00 -11.72
C GLY A 222 3.12 -0.74 -10.92
N TRP A 223 3.55 -1.75 -10.15
CA TRP A 223 2.67 -2.53 -9.28
C TRP A 223 3.40 -3.07 -8.06
N GLY A 224 2.62 -3.57 -7.10
CA GLY A 224 3.14 -4.22 -5.90
C GLY A 224 3.65 -5.63 -6.17
N VAL A 225 4.80 -5.95 -5.60
CA VAL A 225 5.43 -7.28 -5.65
C VAL A 225 5.82 -7.75 -4.26
N GLY A 226 6.20 -9.01 -4.12
CA GLY A 226 6.88 -9.52 -2.94
C GLY A 226 8.28 -8.91 -2.78
N GLY A 227 8.79 -8.88 -1.56
CA GLY A 227 10.13 -8.39 -1.32
C GLY A 227 11.19 -9.21 -2.04
N ILE A 228 11.06 -10.54 -2.06
CA ILE A 228 11.97 -11.42 -2.81
C ILE A 228 11.98 -11.08 -4.30
N GLU A 229 10.81 -10.81 -4.92
CA GLU A 229 10.75 -10.35 -6.32
C GLU A 229 11.43 -8.99 -6.52
N ALA A 230 11.23 -8.05 -5.57
CA ALA A 230 11.91 -6.76 -5.62
C ALA A 230 13.43 -6.92 -5.47
N GLU A 231 13.89 -7.81 -4.58
CA GLU A 231 15.31 -8.12 -4.38
C GLU A 231 15.92 -8.73 -5.64
N ALA A 232 15.26 -9.67 -6.29
CA ALA A 232 15.68 -10.22 -7.58
C ALA A 232 15.83 -9.11 -8.63
N GLY A 233 14.86 -8.17 -8.70
CA GLY A 233 14.94 -7.00 -9.57
C GLY A 233 16.11 -6.07 -9.22
N MET A 234 16.44 -5.87 -7.94
CA MET A 234 17.62 -5.12 -7.51
C MET A 234 18.90 -5.76 -8.04
N LEU A 235 18.97 -7.09 -8.06
CA LEU A 235 20.14 -7.86 -8.52
C LEU A 235 20.15 -8.07 -10.05
N GLY A 236 19.26 -7.38 -10.78
CA GLY A 236 19.24 -7.36 -12.23
C GLY A 236 18.47 -8.51 -12.89
N GLN A 237 17.71 -9.28 -12.12
CA GLN A 237 16.82 -10.30 -12.69
C GLN A 237 15.52 -9.64 -13.18
N PRO A 238 14.93 -10.10 -14.29
CA PRO A 238 13.60 -9.68 -14.70
C PRO A 238 12.54 -10.07 -13.65
N VAL A 239 11.53 -9.23 -13.49
CA VAL A 239 10.29 -9.60 -12.80
C VAL A 239 9.42 -10.33 -13.82
N TYR A 240 9.12 -11.60 -13.56
CA TYR A 240 8.30 -12.43 -14.45
C TYR A 240 6.82 -12.28 -14.10
N PHE A 241 5.98 -12.13 -15.10
CA PHE A 241 4.53 -12.13 -14.93
C PHE A 241 3.84 -12.74 -16.16
N GLN A 242 2.67 -13.35 -15.96
CA GLN A 242 1.88 -13.91 -17.07
C GLN A 242 1.40 -12.80 -17.99
N THR A 243 1.41 -13.06 -19.29
CA THR A 243 0.84 -12.13 -20.29
C THR A 243 -0.59 -11.73 -19.89
N PRO A 244 -0.86 -10.46 -19.58
CA PRO A 244 -2.12 -10.08 -18.96
C PRO A 244 -3.25 -9.95 -19.98
N GLU A 245 -4.47 -10.19 -19.53
CA GLU A 245 -5.65 -9.56 -20.11
C GLU A 245 -5.65 -8.08 -19.75
N VAL A 246 -6.13 -7.22 -20.66
CA VAL A 246 -6.25 -5.79 -20.42
C VAL A 246 -7.71 -5.35 -20.56
N ILE A 247 -8.25 -4.79 -19.48
CA ILE A 247 -9.61 -4.28 -19.42
C ILE A 247 -9.57 -2.77 -19.68
N GLY A 248 -10.18 -2.33 -20.75
CA GLY A 248 -10.34 -0.90 -21.05
C GLY A 248 -11.55 -0.34 -20.33
N VAL A 249 -11.38 0.74 -19.56
CA VAL A 249 -12.49 1.47 -18.92
C VAL A 249 -12.68 2.81 -19.63
N ASN A 250 -13.76 2.93 -20.36
CA ASN A 250 -14.15 4.14 -21.04
C ASN A 250 -14.92 5.05 -20.08
N LEU A 251 -14.29 6.13 -19.66
CA LEU A 251 -14.93 7.15 -18.84
C LEU A 251 -15.50 8.26 -19.74
N THR A 252 -16.78 8.61 -19.54
CA THR A 252 -17.45 9.70 -20.26
C THR A 252 -18.05 10.69 -19.26
N GLY A 253 -18.39 11.89 -19.73
CA GLY A 253 -19.02 12.93 -18.90
C GLY A 253 -18.06 13.61 -17.92
N ARG A 254 -18.64 14.21 -16.87
CA ARG A 254 -17.93 14.93 -15.80
C ARG A 254 -18.60 14.69 -14.45
N LEU A 255 -17.80 14.74 -13.37
CA LEU A 255 -18.32 14.67 -12.00
C LEU A 255 -19.27 15.85 -11.73
N ARG A 256 -20.41 15.56 -11.08
CA ARG A 256 -21.38 16.56 -10.66
C ARG A 256 -20.92 17.31 -9.41
N GLU A 257 -21.57 18.45 -9.15
CA GLU A 257 -21.42 19.20 -7.90
C GLU A 257 -21.66 18.29 -6.68
N GLY A 258 -20.82 18.43 -5.66
CA GLY A 258 -20.90 17.65 -4.42
C GLY A 258 -20.29 16.25 -4.49
N VAL A 259 -19.90 15.76 -5.68
CA VAL A 259 -19.25 14.43 -5.86
C VAL A 259 -17.73 14.60 -5.86
N THR A 260 -17.04 13.70 -5.18
CA THR A 260 -15.58 13.71 -5.04
C THR A 260 -14.91 12.59 -5.86
N ALA A 261 -13.59 12.70 -6.07
CA ALA A 261 -12.79 11.63 -6.65
C ALA A 261 -12.90 10.32 -5.87
N THR A 262 -13.09 10.40 -4.55
CA THR A 262 -13.29 9.23 -3.69
C THR A 262 -14.57 8.48 -4.06
N ASP A 263 -15.68 9.19 -4.28
CA ASP A 263 -16.96 8.59 -4.68
C ASP A 263 -16.81 7.83 -6.00
N LEU A 264 -16.13 8.44 -6.99
CA LEU A 264 -15.82 7.80 -8.26
C LEU A 264 -14.95 6.54 -8.05
N THR A 265 -13.92 6.64 -7.22
CA THR A 265 -13.00 5.52 -6.94
C THR A 265 -13.72 4.36 -6.28
N LEU A 266 -14.58 4.61 -5.31
CA LEU A 266 -15.40 3.58 -4.67
C LEU A 266 -16.41 2.96 -5.64
N ARG A 267 -16.99 3.75 -6.55
CA ARG A 267 -17.87 3.25 -7.61
C ARG A 267 -17.13 2.35 -8.59
N LEU A 268 -15.94 2.76 -9.02
CA LEU A 268 -15.09 1.94 -9.89
C LEU A 268 -14.66 0.65 -9.19
N THR A 269 -14.32 0.71 -7.90
CA THR A 269 -13.97 -0.48 -7.10
C THR A 269 -15.11 -1.50 -7.09
N GLU A 270 -16.35 -1.05 -6.91
CA GLU A 270 -17.54 -1.91 -6.99
C GLU A 270 -17.70 -2.55 -8.38
N ILE A 271 -17.63 -1.74 -9.45
CA ILE A 271 -17.84 -2.19 -10.83
C ILE A 271 -16.74 -3.19 -11.24
N LEU A 272 -15.48 -2.84 -11.02
CA LEU A 272 -14.34 -3.65 -11.44
C LEU A 272 -14.26 -4.97 -10.66
N ARG A 273 -14.62 -4.95 -9.36
CA ARG A 273 -14.70 -6.18 -8.58
C ARG A 273 -15.79 -7.13 -9.11
N LYS A 274 -16.95 -6.59 -9.51
CA LYS A 274 -18.01 -7.35 -10.17
C LYS A 274 -17.57 -7.89 -11.54
N ALA A 275 -16.76 -7.13 -12.28
CA ALA A 275 -16.20 -7.54 -13.56
C ALA A 275 -15.05 -8.57 -13.45
N LYS A 276 -14.66 -8.97 -12.24
CA LYS A 276 -13.62 -9.99 -11.99
C LYS A 276 -12.29 -9.66 -12.66
N VAL A 277 -11.78 -8.46 -12.43
CA VAL A 277 -10.50 -7.98 -13.00
C VAL A 277 -9.25 -8.48 -12.25
N VAL A 278 -9.40 -9.48 -11.37
CA VAL A 278 -8.31 -10.02 -10.57
C VAL A 278 -7.18 -10.50 -11.46
N GLY A 279 -5.96 -10.00 -11.21
CA GLY A 279 -4.75 -10.34 -11.96
C GLY A 279 -4.64 -9.72 -13.35
N LYS A 280 -5.64 -8.93 -13.78
CA LYS A 280 -5.64 -8.25 -15.08
C LYS A 280 -5.06 -6.84 -14.96
N PHE A 281 -4.69 -6.25 -16.10
CA PHE A 281 -4.43 -4.82 -16.20
C PHE A 281 -5.74 -4.08 -16.47
N VAL A 282 -5.92 -2.94 -15.85
CA VAL A 282 -7.02 -2.01 -16.14
C VAL A 282 -6.41 -0.74 -16.72
N GLU A 283 -6.93 -0.27 -17.84
CA GLU A 283 -6.47 0.94 -18.52
C GLU A 283 -7.66 1.89 -18.75
N PHE A 284 -7.53 3.15 -18.31
CA PHE A 284 -8.58 4.14 -18.39
C PHE A 284 -8.40 5.02 -19.61
N TYR A 285 -9.48 5.27 -20.35
CA TYR A 285 -9.50 6.08 -21.57
C TYR A 285 -10.83 6.84 -21.72
N GLY A 286 -10.96 7.63 -22.80
CA GLY A 286 -12.14 8.39 -23.09
C GLY A 286 -12.14 9.81 -22.52
N GLU A 287 -13.14 10.63 -22.90
CA GLU A 287 -13.22 12.06 -22.57
C GLU A 287 -13.36 12.34 -21.06
N GLY A 288 -14.04 11.45 -20.34
CA GLY A 288 -14.14 11.54 -18.88
C GLY A 288 -12.80 11.39 -18.20
N THR A 289 -11.88 10.57 -18.77
CA THR A 289 -10.50 10.45 -18.29
C THR A 289 -9.72 11.75 -18.50
N GLU A 290 -9.88 12.42 -19.63
CA GLU A 290 -9.26 13.75 -19.88
C GLU A 290 -9.78 14.81 -18.90
N ALA A 291 -11.04 14.71 -18.47
CA ALA A 291 -11.67 15.64 -17.54
C ALA A 291 -11.14 15.53 -16.10
N LEU A 292 -10.61 14.37 -15.72
CA LEU A 292 -10.05 14.13 -14.37
C LEU A 292 -8.70 14.83 -14.19
N SER A 293 -8.50 15.43 -13.01
CA SER A 293 -7.18 15.89 -12.60
C SER A 293 -6.22 14.70 -12.42
N LEU A 294 -4.93 14.96 -12.44
CA LEU A 294 -3.96 13.89 -12.16
C LEU A 294 -4.15 13.30 -10.76
N ALA A 295 -4.47 14.11 -9.78
CA ALA A 295 -4.73 13.67 -8.41
C ALA A 295 -5.95 12.73 -8.33
N ASP A 296 -7.00 12.96 -9.13
CA ASP A 296 -8.15 12.06 -9.23
C ASP A 296 -7.75 10.72 -9.84
N ARG A 297 -6.97 10.74 -10.92
CA ARG A 297 -6.42 9.53 -11.57
C ARG A 297 -5.55 8.73 -10.59
N ALA A 298 -4.69 9.40 -9.84
CA ALA A 298 -3.84 8.76 -8.82
C ALA A 298 -4.67 8.11 -7.70
N THR A 299 -5.76 8.75 -7.27
CA THR A 299 -6.70 8.19 -6.30
C THR A 299 -7.34 6.89 -6.80
N ILE A 300 -7.76 6.86 -8.06
CA ILE A 300 -8.33 5.66 -8.71
C ILE A 300 -7.27 4.56 -8.85
N ALA A 301 -6.09 4.90 -9.34
CA ALA A 301 -4.98 3.98 -9.54
C ALA A 301 -4.49 3.37 -8.21
N ASN A 302 -4.51 4.13 -7.12
CA ASN A 302 -4.14 3.67 -5.79
C ASN A 302 -4.98 2.46 -5.35
N MET A 303 -6.27 2.44 -5.65
CA MET A 303 -7.17 1.36 -5.25
C MET A 303 -7.19 0.15 -6.22
N ALA A 304 -6.22 0.01 -7.11
CA ALA A 304 -6.11 -1.18 -7.97
C ALA A 304 -6.11 -2.50 -7.18
N PRO A 305 -5.40 -2.63 -6.05
CA PRO A 305 -5.47 -3.83 -5.22
C PRO A 305 -6.88 -4.12 -4.68
N GLU A 306 -7.65 -3.09 -4.35
CA GLU A 306 -9.00 -3.23 -3.78
C GLU A 306 -10.01 -3.70 -4.84
N TYR A 307 -9.91 -3.23 -6.08
CA TYR A 307 -10.73 -3.82 -7.14
C TYR A 307 -10.12 -5.10 -7.74
N GLY A 308 -8.89 -5.45 -7.37
CA GLY A 308 -8.23 -6.73 -7.66
C GLY A 308 -7.34 -6.73 -8.89
N ALA A 309 -7.18 -5.60 -9.58
CA ALA A 309 -6.30 -5.50 -10.74
C ALA A 309 -4.81 -5.44 -10.35
N THR A 310 -3.95 -5.86 -11.25
CA THR A 310 -2.50 -5.70 -11.10
C THR A 310 -2.12 -4.22 -11.13
N MET A 311 -2.77 -3.42 -11.98
CA MET A 311 -2.62 -1.97 -12.04
C MET A 311 -3.89 -1.30 -12.59
N GLY A 312 -4.03 0.02 -12.35
CA GLY A 312 -5.06 0.88 -12.90
C GLY A 312 -4.42 2.05 -13.63
N PHE A 313 -4.14 1.90 -14.91
CA PHE A 313 -3.23 2.73 -15.68
C PHE A 313 -3.94 3.88 -16.42
N PHE A 314 -3.33 5.05 -16.37
CA PHE A 314 -3.72 6.25 -17.12
C PHE A 314 -2.56 6.68 -18.03
N PRO A 315 -2.76 6.85 -19.32
CA PRO A 315 -1.72 7.32 -20.23
C PRO A 315 -1.24 8.74 -19.92
N VAL A 316 0.02 9.03 -20.28
CA VAL A 316 0.63 10.38 -20.13
C VAL A 316 -0.05 11.36 -21.11
N ASP A 317 -0.51 12.49 -20.57
CA ASP A 317 -1.11 13.59 -21.33
C ASP A 317 -0.71 14.97 -20.77
N ASP A 318 -1.36 16.04 -21.21
CA ASP A 318 -1.08 17.39 -20.73
C ASP A 318 -1.32 17.54 -19.22
N LYS A 319 -2.28 16.79 -18.62
CA LYS A 319 -2.49 16.77 -17.16
C LYS A 319 -1.30 16.19 -16.40
N SER A 320 -0.63 15.19 -16.98
CA SER A 320 0.61 14.64 -16.43
C SER A 320 1.73 15.69 -16.44
N LEU A 321 1.86 16.45 -17.53
CA LEU A 321 2.86 17.53 -17.65
C LEU A 321 2.58 18.69 -16.69
N ASP A 322 1.32 19.08 -16.54
CA ASP A 322 0.89 20.12 -15.60
C ASP A 322 1.20 19.72 -14.15
N TYR A 323 1.00 18.45 -13.81
CA TYR A 323 1.36 17.93 -12.48
C TYR A 323 2.87 17.94 -12.23
N LEU A 324 3.70 17.58 -13.23
CA LEU A 324 5.15 17.70 -13.12
C LEU A 324 5.57 19.15 -12.85
N ARG A 325 4.94 20.11 -13.54
CA ARG A 325 5.18 21.55 -13.33
C ARG A 325 4.74 22.00 -11.94
N GLN A 326 3.55 21.58 -11.53
CA GLN A 326 2.98 21.87 -10.21
C GLN A 326 3.83 21.32 -9.07
N THR A 327 4.45 20.15 -9.25
CA THR A 327 5.33 19.50 -8.27
C THR A 327 6.80 19.93 -8.42
N GLY A 328 7.08 20.94 -9.25
CA GLY A 328 8.35 21.64 -9.29
C GLY A 328 9.42 20.98 -10.16
N ARG A 329 9.08 20.08 -11.11
CA ARG A 329 10.03 19.57 -12.11
C ARG A 329 10.40 20.68 -13.09
N ASP A 330 11.61 20.61 -13.63
CA ASP A 330 12.13 21.64 -14.54
C ASP A 330 11.50 21.51 -15.94
N GLU A 331 11.25 22.65 -16.61
CA GLU A 331 10.61 22.67 -17.93
C GLU A 331 11.37 21.88 -18.99
N SER A 332 12.72 21.85 -18.94
CA SER A 332 13.51 21.04 -19.86
C SER A 332 13.25 19.53 -19.68
N HIS A 333 13.01 19.10 -18.45
CA HIS A 333 12.64 17.72 -18.19
C HIS A 333 11.19 17.42 -18.60
N ILE A 334 10.29 18.37 -18.42
CA ILE A 334 8.88 18.25 -18.87
C ILE A 334 8.81 18.15 -20.40
N GLU A 335 9.61 18.96 -21.12
CA GLU A 335 9.76 18.86 -22.56
C GLU A 335 10.33 17.50 -22.98
N LEU A 336 11.37 17.00 -22.32
CA LEU A 336 11.92 15.67 -22.55
C LEU A 336 10.84 14.58 -22.45
N VAL A 337 10.03 14.60 -21.37
CA VAL A 337 8.92 13.66 -21.16
C VAL A 337 7.92 13.74 -22.31
N LYS A 338 7.45 14.94 -22.64
CA LYS A 338 6.49 15.18 -23.72
C LYS A 338 6.95 14.58 -25.05
N GLU A 339 8.15 14.95 -25.47
CA GLU A 339 8.69 14.54 -26.77
C GLU A 339 9.05 13.05 -26.80
N TYR A 340 9.50 12.46 -25.69
CA TYR A 340 9.73 11.02 -25.60
C TYR A 340 8.43 10.21 -25.80
N TYR A 341 7.35 10.54 -25.05
CA TYR A 341 6.08 9.85 -25.20
C TYR A 341 5.43 10.04 -26.57
N LYS A 342 5.61 11.22 -27.20
CA LYS A 342 5.20 11.43 -28.60
C LYS A 342 6.00 10.57 -29.58
N ALA A 343 7.33 10.51 -29.43
CA ALA A 343 8.20 9.69 -30.29
C ALA A 343 7.87 8.21 -30.21
N GLN A 344 7.39 7.74 -29.06
CA GLN A 344 6.92 6.37 -28.82
C GLN A 344 5.45 6.13 -29.24
N GLY A 345 4.70 7.16 -29.63
CA GLY A 345 3.27 7.06 -29.92
C GLY A 345 2.41 6.77 -28.69
N LEU A 346 2.87 7.19 -27.50
CA LEU A 346 2.27 6.90 -26.20
C LEU A 346 1.66 8.13 -25.50
N TYR A 347 1.67 9.29 -26.18
CA TYR A 347 1.18 10.55 -25.63
C TYR A 347 -0.30 10.79 -25.93
N GLY A 348 -1.06 11.12 -24.91
CA GLY A 348 -2.48 11.45 -24.98
C GLY A 348 -3.40 10.30 -24.58
N ILE A 349 -4.61 10.65 -24.16
CA ILE A 349 -5.63 9.66 -23.79
C ILE A 349 -6.21 9.02 -25.07
N PRO A 350 -6.22 7.68 -25.18
CA PRO A 350 -6.79 6.99 -26.33
C PRO A 350 -8.29 7.27 -26.49
N LYS A 351 -8.74 7.37 -27.73
CA LYS A 351 -10.17 7.47 -28.09
C LYS A 351 -10.80 6.09 -28.16
N ALA A 352 -12.08 6.00 -27.91
CA ALA A 352 -12.84 4.76 -28.08
C ALA A 352 -12.60 4.13 -29.46
N GLY A 353 -12.31 2.83 -29.49
CA GLY A 353 -12.03 2.07 -30.73
C GLY A 353 -10.62 2.22 -31.29
N SER A 354 -9.74 3.06 -30.70
CA SER A 354 -8.35 3.19 -31.16
C SER A 354 -7.42 2.07 -30.64
N ILE A 355 -7.77 1.45 -29.52
CA ILE A 355 -7.00 0.40 -28.85
C ILE A 355 -7.84 -0.89 -28.76
N ASP A 356 -7.19 -2.02 -28.90
CA ASP A 356 -7.81 -3.34 -28.74
C ASP A 356 -7.65 -3.81 -27.29
N TYR A 357 -8.75 -3.84 -26.54
CA TYR A 357 -8.81 -4.35 -25.16
C TYR A 357 -9.47 -5.73 -25.13
N THR A 358 -9.10 -6.56 -24.15
CA THR A 358 -9.72 -7.88 -23.93
C THR A 358 -11.21 -7.75 -23.63
N GLN A 359 -11.57 -6.71 -22.87
CA GLN A 359 -12.94 -6.34 -22.53
C GLN A 359 -13.00 -4.82 -22.36
N THR A 360 -14.14 -4.22 -22.65
CA THR A 360 -14.39 -2.81 -22.35
C THR A 360 -15.54 -2.65 -21.36
N ILE A 361 -15.43 -1.61 -20.52
CA ILE A 361 -16.44 -1.22 -19.55
C ILE A 361 -16.69 0.28 -19.74
N ASP A 362 -17.93 0.67 -19.93
CA ASP A 362 -18.32 2.08 -20.06
C ASP A 362 -18.87 2.60 -18.73
N LEU A 363 -18.46 3.81 -18.35
CA LEU A 363 -18.98 4.53 -17.19
C LEU A 363 -19.11 6.02 -17.49
N ASP A 364 -20.34 6.52 -17.47
CA ASP A 364 -20.61 7.95 -17.37
C ASP A 364 -20.38 8.41 -15.92
N ILE A 365 -19.28 9.16 -15.70
CA ILE A 365 -18.92 9.65 -14.37
C ILE A 365 -19.91 10.67 -13.82
N GLY A 366 -20.74 11.27 -14.68
CA GLY A 366 -21.87 12.11 -14.29
C GLY A 366 -23.00 11.37 -13.57
N THR A 367 -22.99 10.02 -13.58
CA THR A 367 -23.97 9.20 -12.86
C THR A 367 -23.54 8.86 -11.43
N VAL A 368 -22.30 9.17 -11.07
CA VAL A 368 -21.76 8.88 -9.73
C VAL A 368 -22.43 9.79 -8.69
N VAL A 369 -22.73 9.22 -7.55
CA VAL A 369 -23.33 9.92 -6.40
C VAL A 369 -22.44 9.78 -5.17
N PRO A 370 -22.54 10.70 -4.19
CA PRO A 370 -21.80 10.58 -2.92
C PRO A 370 -22.06 9.24 -2.27
N CYS A 371 -21.01 8.61 -1.76
CA CYS A 371 -21.09 7.25 -1.23
C CYS A 371 -20.04 6.97 -0.14
N VAL A 372 -20.22 5.86 0.53
CA VAL A 372 -19.26 5.24 1.43
C VAL A 372 -19.05 3.78 1.04
N SER A 373 -18.02 3.12 1.56
CA SER A 373 -17.86 1.67 1.43
C SER A 373 -17.62 1.03 2.79
N GLY A 374 -18.38 -0.02 3.08
CA GLY A 374 -18.30 -0.74 4.35
C GLY A 374 -19.51 -1.64 4.60
N PRO A 375 -19.55 -2.23 5.80
CA PRO A 375 -18.71 -1.99 6.99
C PRO A 375 -17.41 -2.79 7.06
N LYS A 376 -17.10 -3.65 6.08
CA LYS A 376 -15.98 -4.60 6.21
C LYS A 376 -15.08 -4.71 4.96
N ARG A 377 -15.52 -4.25 3.78
CA ARG A 377 -14.77 -4.41 2.52
C ARG A 377 -14.86 -3.16 1.64
N PRO A 378 -13.81 -2.81 0.89
CA PRO A 378 -13.78 -1.63 0.03
C PRO A 378 -14.81 -1.63 -1.11
N GLN A 379 -15.20 -2.80 -1.60
CA GLN A 379 -16.17 -2.95 -2.69
C GLN A 379 -17.64 -2.94 -2.22
N ASP A 380 -17.90 -2.96 -0.92
CA ASP A 380 -19.27 -2.91 -0.37
C ASP A 380 -19.75 -1.44 -0.32
N ARG A 381 -19.97 -0.87 -1.53
CA ARG A 381 -20.38 0.52 -1.70
C ARG A 381 -21.86 0.74 -1.31
N ILE A 382 -22.11 1.84 -0.61
CA ILE A 382 -23.42 2.27 -0.15
C ILE A 382 -23.60 3.73 -0.55
N ASP A 383 -24.69 4.06 -1.24
CA ASP A 383 -25.05 5.46 -1.52
C ASP A 383 -25.27 6.20 -0.19
N LEU A 384 -24.80 7.43 -0.10
CA LEU A 384 -24.79 8.18 1.17
C LEU A 384 -26.16 8.25 1.86
N PRO A 385 -27.30 8.48 1.18
CA PRO A 385 -28.62 8.49 1.82
C PRO A 385 -29.06 7.12 2.39
N LYS A 386 -28.42 6.02 1.95
CA LYS A 386 -28.77 4.64 2.35
C LYS A 386 -27.96 4.09 3.52
N ILE A 387 -26.99 4.86 4.05
CA ILE A 387 -26.07 4.34 5.09
C ILE A 387 -26.82 3.92 6.36
N LYS A 388 -27.79 4.72 6.79
CA LYS A 388 -28.64 4.44 7.96
C LYS A 388 -29.41 3.13 7.80
N GLU A 389 -30.08 2.95 6.68
CA GLU A 389 -30.84 1.74 6.35
C GLU A 389 -29.91 0.52 6.26
N SER A 390 -28.79 0.66 5.57
CA SER A 390 -27.79 -0.38 5.41
C SER A 390 -27.23 -0.84 6.75
N PHE A 391 -26.84 0.09 7.63
CA PHE A 391 -26.34 -0.24 8.96
C PHE A 391 -27.38 -1.00 9.79
N ASN A 392 -28.65 -0.57 9.75
CA ASN A 392 -29.73 -1.22 10.46
C ASN A 392 -30.02 -2.64 9.94
N THR A 393 -29.96 -2.84 8.64
CA THR A 393 -30.10 -4.17 8.01
C THR A 393 -28.96 -5.09 8.40
N LEU A 394 -27.73 -4.62 8.33
CA LEU A 394 -26.54 -5.39 8.69
C LEU A 394 -26.44 -5.67 10.19
N PHE A 395 -27.10 -4.88 11.03
CA PHE A 395 -27.11 -5.09 12.47
C PHE A 395 -27.62 -6.48 12.85
N THR A 396 -28.71 -6.92 12.24
CA THR A 396 -29.33 -8.24 12.50
C THR A 396 -28.89 -9.33 11.53
N ALA A 397 -28.33 -8.97 10.38
CA ALA A 397 -27.89 -9.94 9.38
C ALA A 397 -26.82 -10.88 9.96
N PRO A 398 -26.80 -12.17 9.56
CA PRO A 398 -25.80 -13.14 9.98
C PRO A 398 -24.37 -12.72 9.61
N LYS A 399 -23.39 -13.16 10.40
CA LYS A 399 -21.97 -12.82 10.18
C LYS A 399 -21.42 -13.31 8.83
N ASP A 400 -21.87 -14.47 8.36
CA ASP A 400 -21.52 -15.04 7.06
C ASP A 400 -22.10 -14.22 5.88
N LYS A 401 -23.12 -13.42 6.12
CA LYS A 401 -23.71 -12.46 5.18
C LYS A 401 -23.23 -11.01 5.42
N ASN A 402 -22.03 -10.85 5.89
CA ASN A 402 -21.38 -9.56 6.18
C ASN A 402 -22.05 -8.75 7.33
N GLY A 403 -23.02 -9.33 8.03
CA GLY A 403 -23.73 -8.69 9.15
C GLY A 403 -23.00 -8.81 10.48
N PHE A 404 -23.65 -8.26 11.54
CA PHE A 404 -23.12 -8.29 12.91
C PHE A 404 -23.74 -9.37 13.77
N GLY A 405 -24.83 -10.02 13.32
CA GLY A 405 -25.50 -11.13 14.02
C GLY A 405 -26.09 -10.73 15.36
N LYS A 406 -26.54 -9.48 15.52
CA LYS A 406 -27.15 -8.98 16.75
C LYS A 406 -28.65 -9.20 16.75
N ALA A 407 -29.23 -9.36 17.93
CA ALA A 407 -30.70 -9.39 18.06
C ALA A 407 -31.28 -7.99 17.85
N ALA A 408 -32.44 -7.91 17.21
CA ALA A 408 -33.12 -6.62 17.01
C ALA A 408 -33.42 -5.89 18.34
N ALA A 409 -33.69 -6.64 19.42
CA ALA A 409 -33.91 -6.09 20.74
C ALA A 409 -32.69 -5.35 21.32
N ASP A 410 -31.48 -5.72 20.91
CA ASP A 410 -30.23 -5.10 21.41
C ASP A 410 -29.96 -3.73 20.77
N ARG A 411 -30.76 -3.33 19.76
CA ARG A 411 -30.53 -2.09 19.00
C ARG A 411 -30.42 -0.82 19.85
N ALA A 412 -31.16 -0.75 20.96
CA ALA A 412 -31.17 0.38 21.89
C ALA A 412 -30.07 0.31 22.95
N ALA A 413 -29.23 -0.74 22.94
CA ALA A 413 -28.20 -0.92 23.96
C ALA A 413 -27.21 0.24 23.95
N SER A 414 -26.78 0.66 25.13
CA SER A 414 -25.81 1.70 25.37
C SER A 414 -24.94 1.35 26.56
N ALA A 415 -23.72 1.89 26.60
CA ALA A 415 -22.81 1.72 27.73
C ALA A 415 -22.18 3.05 28.10
N LEU A 416 -22.01 3.30 29.40
CA LEU A 416 -21.35 4.49 29.92
C LEU A 416 -19.83 4.41 29.68
N VAL A 417 -19.24 5.54 29.37
CA VAL A 417 -17.78 5.71 29.20
C VAL A 417 -17.20 6.13 30.54
N GLY A 418 -16.71 5.15 31.28
CA GLY A 418 -16.18 5.38 32.62
C GLY A 418 -17.12 6.20 33.51
N ALA A 419 -16.57 7.13 34.30
CA ALA A 419 -17.32 8.04 35.17
C ALA A 419 -17.66 9.39 34.47
N THR A 420 -17.53 9.50 33.16
CA THR A 420 -17.63 10.79 32.43
C THR A 420 -19.06 11.27 32.20
N GLY A 421 -20.06 10.44 32.47
CA GLY A 421 -21.46 10.71 32.13
C GLY A 421 -21.80 10.57 30.63
N ARG A 422 -20.80 10.35 29.79
CA ARG A 422 -20.98 10.11 28.36
C ARG A 422 -21.37 8.65 28.11
N SER A 423 -22.00 8.36 26.98
CA SER A 423 -22.38 7.00 26.58
C SER A 423 -22.03 6.71 25.12
N LEU A 424 -21.85 5.43 24.81
CA LEU A 424 -21.77 4.90 23.46
C LEU A 424 -22.98 4.03 23.16
N LYS A 425 -23.35 3.97 21.88
CA LYS A 425 -24.45 3.14 21.34
C LYS A 425 -23.94 2.33 20.15
N HIS A 426 -24.75 1.40 19.67
CA HIS A 426 -24.51 0.82 18.34
C HIS A 426 -24.54 1.93 17.27
N GLY A 427 -23.58 1.90 16.37
CA GLY A 427 -23.38 2.93 15.34
C GLY A 427 -22.60 4.16 15.78
N SER A 428 -22.22 4.31 17.07
CA SER A 428 -21.37 5.42 17.52
C SER A 428 -20.00 5.37 16.81
N VAL A 429 -19.57 6.52 16.27
CA VAL A 429 -18.23 6.70 15.73
C VAL A 429 -17.26 6.88 16.90
N VAL A 430 -16.20 6.08 16.95
CA VAL A 430 -15.13 6.16 17.96
C VAL A 430 -13.75 6.44 17.36
N ILE A 431 -13.61 6.30 16.03
CA ILE A 431 -12.40 6.68 15.27
C ILE A 431 -12.84 7.45 14.04
N ALA A 432 -12.28 8.63 13.82
CA ALA A 432 -12.41 9.43 12.60
C ALA A 432 -11.01 9.80 12.10
N ALA A 433 -10.58 9.20 10.99
CA ALA A 433 -9.20 9.32 10.53
C ALA A 433 -9.12 9.81 9.08
N ILE A 434 -8.52 10.98 8.88
CA ILE A 434 -8.04 11.41 7.57
C ILE A 434 -6.65 10.80 7.40
N THR A 435 -6.57 9.71 6.60
CA THR A 435 -5.36 8.91 6.45
C THR A 435 -4.65 9.17 5.13
N SER A 436 -3.36 8.87 5.07
CA SER A 436 -2.47 9.24 3.97
C SER A 436 -2.65 8.45 2.66
N CYS A 437 -3.19 7.23 2.71
CA CYS A 437 -2.97 6.25 1.64
C CYS A 437 -3.60 6.62 0.29
N THR A 438 -4.86 7.05 0.23
CA THR A 438 -5.60 7.20 -1.03
C THR A 438 -5.89 8.65 -1.36
N ASN A 439 -6.40 9.40 -0.40
CA ASN A 439 -7.06 10.67 -0.65
C ASN A 439 -6.18 11.90 -0.42
N THR A 440 -5.16 11.83 0.45
CA THR A 440 -4.40 13.02 0.84
C THR A 440 -3.47 13.56 -0.23
N SER A 441 -3.17 12.75 -1.27
CA SER A 441 -2.49 13.22 -2.49
C SER A 441 -3.37 14.10 -3.38
N ASN A 442 -4.68 14.16 -3.10
CA ASN A 442 -5.64 14.96 -3.83
C ASN A 442 -5.96 16.25 -3.05
N PRO A 443 -5.42 17.41 -3.47
CA PRO A 443 -5.65 18.67 -2.78
C PRO A 443 -7.13 19.06 -2.69
N SER A 444 -7.94 18.70 -3.70
CA SER A 444 -9.35 19.07 -3.74
C SER A 444 -10.14 18.48 -2.58
N VAL A 445 -9.95 17.19 -2.26
CA VAL A 445 -10.68 16.56 -1.14
C VAL A 445 -10.12 16.99 0.22
N MET A 446 -8.83 17.33 0.31
CA MET A 446 -8.23 17.84 1.54
C MET A 446 -8.69 19.26 1.84
N VAL A 447 -8.74 20.12 0.85
CA VAL A 447 -9.29 21.48 0.95
C VAL A 447 -10.78 21.43 1.28
N ALA A 448 -11.54 20.52 0.63
CA ALA A 448 -12.95 20.31 0.95
C ALA A 448 -13.15 19.92 2.43
N ALA A 449 -12.32 19.02 2.98
CA ALA A 449 -12.36 18.66 4.40
C ALA A 449 -12.09 19.87 5.32
N GLY A 450 -11.09 20.69 4.99
CA GLY A 450 -10.78 21.91 5.71
C GLY A 450 -11.92 22.95 5.65
N LEU A 451 -12.59 23.07 4.50
CA LEU A 451 -13.73 23.98 4.34
C LEU A 451 -14.97 23.49 5.11
N VAL A 452 -15.24 22.16 5.14
CA VAL A 452 -16.29 21.59 6.00
C VAL A 452 -15.99 21.90 7.46
N ALA A 453 -14.74 21.69 7.90
CA ALA A 453 -14.33 22.02 9.26
C ALA A 453 -14.53 23.52 9.57
N LYS A 454 -14.09 24.41 8.68
CA LYS A 454 -14.27 25.87 8.83
C LYS A 454 -15.73 26.24 8.99
N LYS A 455 -16.59 25.84 8.06
CA LYS A 455 -18.02 26.16 8.08
C LYS A 455 -18.71 25.58 9.32
N ALA A 456 -18.32 24.38 9.76
CA ALA A 456 -18.84 23.73 10.97
C ALA A 456 -18.46 24.51 12.25
N VAL A 457 -17.18 24.85 12.40
CA VAL A 457 -16.68 25.63 13.55
C VAL A 457 -17.31 27.03 13.59
N GLU A 458 -17.42 27.72 12.46
CA GLU A 458 -18.08 29.02 12.37
C GLU A 458 -19.56 28.96 12.80
N LYS A 459 -20.23 27.84 12.58
CA LYS A 459 -21.59 27.56 13.07
C LYS A 459 -21.65 27.07 14.53
N GLY A 460 -20.50 26.82 15.15
CA GLY A 460 -20.38 26.39 16.55
C GLY A 460 -20.51 24.91 16.79
N LEU A 461 -20.34 24.08 15.73
CA LEU A 461 -20.30 22.62 15.87
C LEU A 461 -18.96 22.14 16.47
N THR A 462 -19.03 21.09 17.26
CA THR A 462 -17.87 20.42 17.85
C THR A 462 -18.01 18.91 17.68
N VAL A 463 -16.89 18.19 17.70
CA VAL A 463 -16.86 16.73 17.65
C VAL A 463 -17.08 16.17 19.07
N ASN A 464 -17.81 15.05 19.16
CA ASN A 464 -18.01 14.35 20.42
C ASN A 464 -16.66 13.85 20.99
N PRO A 465 -16.33 14.10 22.25
CA PRO A 465 -15.08 13.65 22.89
C PRO A 465 -14.85 12.13 22.91
N ASN A 466 -15.85 11.33 22.56
CA ASN A 466 -15.69 9.87 22.38
C ASN A 466 -15.03 9.50 21.05
N VAL A 467 -14.87 10.46 20.12
CA VAL A 467 -14.30 10.22 18.81
C VAL A 467 -12.81 10.55 18.82
N LYS A 468 -11.98 9.57 18.58
CA LYS A 468 -10.55 9.77 18.32
C LYS A 468 -10.35 10.27 16.91
N CYS A 469 -10.17 11.60 16.75
CA CYS A 469 -9.88 12.23 15.47
C CYS A 469 -8.38 12.24 15.19
N SER A 470 -7.98 12.10 13.92
CA SER A 470 -6.58 12.19 13.51
C SER A 470 -6.44 12.67 12.07
N LEU A 471 -5.36 13.44 11.81
CA LEU A 471 -4.92 13.83 10.49
C LEU A 471 -3.50 13.30 10.27
N ALA A 472 -3.35 12.36 9.33
CA ALA A 472 -2.05 11.83 8.90
C ALA A 472 -1.90 12.05 7.39
N PRO A 473 -1.37 13.21 6.96
CA PRO A 473 -1.20 13.51 5.54
C PRO A 473 -0.16 12.62 4.87
N GLY A 474 -0.29 12.44 3.56
CA GLY A 474 0.65 11.65 2.78
C GLY A 474 1.96 12.37 2.44
N SER A 475 2.06 13.68 2.65
CA SER A 475 3.31 14.44 2.58
C SER A 475 3.24 15.72 3.40
N ARG A 476 4.40 16.31 3.68
CA ARG A 476 4.51 17.62 4.33
C ARG A 476 3.91 18.76 3.51
N VAL A 477 3.83 18.61 2.19
CA VAL A 477 3.23 19.63 1.31
C VAL A 477 1.75 19.83 1.63
N VAL A 478 1.05 18.76 2.03
CA VAL A 478 -0.36 18.87 2.46
C VAL A 478 -0.52 19.82 3.65
N THR A 479 0.35 19.70 4.64
CA THR A 479 0.36 20.61 5.80
C THR A 479 0.67 22.05 5.37
N ASP A 480 1.63 22.23 4.46
CA ASP A 480 2.01 23.57 4.00
C ASP A 480 0.85 24.29 3.30
N TYR A 481 0.17 23.65 2.32
CA TYR A 481 -0.92 24.33 1.63
C TYR A 481 -2.16 24.53 2.53
N LEU A 482 -2.46 23.60 3.44
CA LEU A 482 -3.55 23.79 4.40
C LEU A 482 -3.28 24.97 5.36
N ASN A 483 -2.02 25.16 5.77
CA ASN A 483 -1.59 26.31 6.56
C ASN A 483 -1.65 27.62 5.75
N GLU A 484 -1.18 27.61 4.51
CA GLU A 484 -1.19 28.77 3.60
C GLU A 484 -2.61 29.34 3.42
N ILE A 485 -3.60 28.45 3.29
CA ILE A 485 -5.01 28.84 3.14
C ILE A 485 -5.77 28.88 4.48
N GLN A 486 -5.07 28.79 5.60
CA GLN A 486 -5.60 28.90 6.96
C GLN A 486 -6.73 27.92 7.32
N LEU A 487 -6.70 26.70 6.77
CA LEU A 487 -7.68 25.66 7.07
C LEU A 487 -7.24 24.69 8.18
N SER A 488 -5.95 24.58 8.47
CA SER A 488 -5.42 23.68 9.52
C SER A 488 -6.01 23.97 10.89
N GLY A 489 -6.11 25.25 11.29
CA GLY A 489 -6.64 25.64 12.59
C GLY A 489 -8.10 25.25 12.83
N TYR A 490 -8.92 25.14 11.78
CA TYR A 490 -10.29 24.66 11.89
C TYR A 490 -10.37 23.13 12.02
N LEU A 491 -9.48 22.41 11.32
CA LEU A 491 -9.33 20.95 11.50
C LEU A 491 -8.87 20.65 12.93
N ASP A 492 -7.89 21.37 13.44
CA ASP A 492 -7.37 21.24 14.82
C ASP A 492 -8.46 21.46 15.86
N GLN A 493 -9.32 22.47 15.69
CA GLN A 493 -10.45 22.75 16.59
C GLN A 493 -11.46 21.59 16.65
N LEU A 494 -11.58 20.79 15.60
CA LEU A 494 -12.39 19.57 15.56
C LEU A 494 -11.63 18.31 16.00
N GLY A 495 -10.37 18.47 16.48
CA GLY A 495 -9.54 17.37 16.94
C GLY A 495 -8.78 16.62 15.83
N PHE A 496 -8.87 17.05 14.57
CA PHE A 496 -8.08 16.54 13.46
C PHE A 496 -6.67 17.15 13.44
N ASN A 497 -5.97 17.05 14.58
CA ASN A 497 -4.59 17.48 14.70
C ASN A 497 -3.67 16.55 13.91
N LEU A 498 -2.56 17.10 13.43
CA LEU A 498 -1.50 16.33 12.80
C LEU A 498 -0.95 15.27 13.79
N VAL A 499 -0.94 13.99 13.38
CA VAL A 499 -0.47 12.87 14.21
C VAL A 499 0.81 12.23 13.66
N GLY A 500 1.12 12.42 12.39
CA GLY A 500 2.26 11.86 11.70
C GLY A 500 2.11 11.98 10.20
N TYR A 501 3.14 11.57 9.47
CA TYR A 501 3.14 11.44 8.01
C TYR A 501 3.45 9.98 7.65
N GLY A 502 2.52 9.29 6.99
CA GLY A 502 2.69 7.89 6.64
C GLY A 502 1.44 7.03 6.87
N CYS A 503 1.57 5.73 6.69
CA CYS A 503 0.47 4.80 6.81
C CYS A 503 0.11 4.56 8.28
N THR A 504 -1.04 5.06 8.70
CA THR A 504 -1.50 4.97 10.09
C THR A 504 -2.72 4.04 10.24
N THR A 505 -3.90 4.57 10.36
CA THR A 505 -5.15 3.83 10.62
C THR A 505 -5.43 2.73 9.60
N CYS A 506 -5.12 2.96 8.33
CA CYS A 506 -5.37 1.99 7.25
C CYS A 506 -4.54 0.69 7.36
N ILE A 507 -3.35 0.75 7.98
CA ILE A 507 -2.47 -0.43 8.21
C ILE A 507 -2.70 -1.06 9.60
N GLY A 508 -3.55 -0.49 10.43
CA GLY A 508 -3.75 -0.95 11.80
C GLY A 508 -2.91 -0.22 12.85
N ASN A 509 -2.30 0.90 12.47
CA ASN A 509 -1.54 1.77 13.37
C ASN A 509 -2.41 2.90 13.96
N SER A 510 -3.70 2.63 14.18
CA SER A 510 -4.61 3.59 14.83
C SER A 510 -4.20 3.93 16.27
N GLY A 511 -3.33 3.13 16.86
CA GLY A 511 -2.99 3.24 18.29
C GLY A 511 -4.16 2.86 19.20
N PRO A 512 -3.98 2.93 20.52
CA PRO A 512 -5.00 2.54 21.48
C PRO A 512 -6.18 3.53 21.46
N LEU A 513 -7.38 3.04 21.74
CA LEU A 513 -8.50 3.87 22.20
C LEU A 513 -8.30 4.22 23.67
N ASP A 514 -9.02 5.24 24.13
CA ASP A 514 -9.14 5.50 25.55
C ASP A 514 -9.69 4.25 26.26
N ALA A 515 -9.11 3.91 27.43
CA ALA A 515 -9.45 2.68 28.13
C ALA A 515 -10.94 2.60 28.52
N ASP A 516 -11.54 3.72 28.90
CA ASP A 516 -12.96 3.80 29.25
C ASP A 516 -13.85 3.62 28.03
N ILE A 517 -13.45 4.14 26.87
CA ILE A 517 -14.14 3.92 25.59
C ILE A 517 -14.07 2.45 25.20
N GLU A 518 -12.87 1.86 25.23
CA GLU A 518 -12.70 0.44 24.91
C GLU A 518 -13.45 -0.46 25.89
N GLY A 519 -13.45 -0.12 27.19
CA GLY A 519 -14.22 -0.78 28.23
C GLY A 519 -15.74 -0.73 27.96
N ALA A 520 -16.25 0.44 27.60
CA ALA A 520 -17.67 0.61 27.26
C ALA A 520 -18.08 -0.23 26.04
N ILE A 521 -17.23 -0.27 25.00
CA ILE A 521 -17.47 -1.11 23.81
C ILE A 521 -17.56 -2.59 24.17
N LYS A 522 -16.61 -3.09 24.97
CA LYS A 522 -16.57 -4.50 25.39
C LYS A 522 -17.73 -4.88 26.31
N ASN A 523 -17.98 -4.08 27.36
CA ASN A 523 -19.00 -4.36 28.36
C ASN A 523 -20.42 -4.28 27.79
N GLY A 524 -20.65 -3.34 26.85
CA GLY A 524 -21.92 -3.20 26.15
C GLY A 524 -22.06 -4.10 24.91
N ASP A 525 -21.03 -4.88 24.56
CA ASP A 525 -20.94 -5.65 23.32
C ASP A 525 -21.39 -4.83 22.10
N LEU A 526 -20.94 -3.57 22.03
CA LEU A 526 -21.41 -2.58 21.07
C LEU A 526 -20.78 -2.77 19.69
N VAL A 527 -21.57 -2.57 18.66
CA VAL A 527 -21.10 -2.41 17.27
C VAL A 527 -20.82 -0.94 17.05
N THR A 528 -19.61 -0.50 17.39
CA THR A 528 -19.14 0.86 17.14
C THR A 528 -18.49 0.97 15.76
N ALA A 529 -18.32 2.20 15.30
CA ALA A 529 -17.87 2.49 13.95
C ALA A 529 -16.54 3.25 13.92
N SER A 530 -15.76 3.02 12.84
CA SER A 530 -14.72 3.92 12.37
C SER A 530 -15.09 4.50 11.01
N VAL A 531 -14.73 5.76 10.78
CA VAL A 531 -14.83 6.45 9.49
C VAL A 531 -13.43 6.89 9.07
N LEU A 532 -12.99 6.50 7.87
CA LEU A 532 -11.63 6.77 7.44
C LEU A 532 -11.53 7.04 5.94
N SER A 533 -10.62 7.92 5.56
CA SER A 533 -10.33 8.23 4.15
C SER A 533 -9.25 7.33 3.54
N GLY A 534 -9.12 6.12 4.05
CA GLY A 534 -8.16 5.11 3.58
C GLY A 534 -8.68 4.25 2.44
N ASN A 535 -8.02 3.12 2.20
CA ASN A 535 -8.36 2.14 1.16
C ASN A 535 -8.77 0.77 1.69
N ARG A 536 -8.56 0.47 2.97
CA ARG A 536 -8.89 -0.82 3.60
C ARG A 536 -9.62 -0.64 4.93
N ASN A 537 -10.70 -1.40 5.08
CA ASN A 537 -11.59 -1.34 6.24
C ASN A 537 -11.95 -2.74 6.77
N PHE A 538 -11.07 -3.72 6.58
CA PHE A 538 -11.31 -5.07 7.07
C PHE A 538 -11.49 -5.11 8.58
N GLU A 539 -12.36 -6.01 9.05
CA GLU A 539 -12.59 -6.23 10.48
C GLU A 539 -11.28 -6.55 11.21
N ALA A 540 -11.10 -6.02 12.41
CA ALA A 540 -9.90 -6.09 13.24
C ALA A 540 -8.64 -5.41 12.67
N ARG A 541 -8.67 -4.89 11.42
CA ARG A 541 -7.51 -4.19 10.83
C ARG A 541 -7.38 -2.75 11.32
N VAL A 542 -8.49 -2.00 11.40
CA VAL A 542 -8.47 -0.61 11.85
C VAL A 542 -8.19 -0.53 13.34
N HIS A 543 -8.99 -1.26 14.13
CA HIS A 543 -8.82 -1.43 15.57
C HIS A 543 -9.56 -2.68 16.05
N GLY A 544 -8.95 -3.46 16.96
CA GLY A 544 -9.53 -4.74 17.41
C GLY A 544 -10.89 -4.65 18.09
N ALA A 545 -11.24 -3.52 18.70
CA ALA A 545 -12.52 -3.29 19.34
C ALA A 545 -13.61 -2.74 18.41
N VAL A 546 -13.27 -2.28 17.18
CA VAL A 546 -14.21 -1.62 16.27
C VAL A 546 -14.63 -2.57 15.15
N ARG A 547 -15.92 -2.87 15.07
CA ARG A 547 -16.44 -3.90 14.16
C ARG A 547 -17.05 -3.35 12.86
N SER A 548 -17.37 -2.06 12.80
CA SER A 548 -18.01 -1.43 11.65
C SER A 548 -17.11 -0.33 11.09
N ASN A 549 -16.48 -0.56 9.93
CA ASN A 549 -15.46 0.33 9.40
C ASN A 549 -15.87 0.84 8.01
N PHE A 550 -15.95 2.16 7.82
CA PHE A 550 -16.38 2.79 6.56
C PHE A 550 -15.28 3.62 5.92
N LEU A 551 -15.05 3.36 4.62
CA LEU A 551 -14.22 4.19 3.76
C LEU A 551 -15.07 5.31 3.18
N MET A 552 -14.54 6.53 3.16
CA MET A 552 -15.21 7.70 2.60
C MET A 552 -14.24 8.83 2.31
N SER A 553 -14.71 9.86 1.61
CA SER A 553 -13.90 11.04 1.33
C SER A 553 -13.52 11.80 2.62
N PRO A 554 -12.39 12.53 2.66
CA PRO A 554 -11.97 13.34 3.80
C PRO A 554 -13.06 14.29 4.32
N PRO A 555 -13.82 15.04 3.47
CA PRO A 555 -14.90 15.90 3.97
C PRO A 555 -16.04 15.10 4.63
N LEU A 556 -16.35 13.88 4.16
CA LEU A 556 -17.32 13.00 4.82
C LEU A 556 -16.79 12.47 6.15
N VAL A 557 -15.49 12.19 6.28
CA VAL A 557 -14.90 11.83 7.59
C VAL A 557 -15.15 12.92 8.61
N VAL A 558 -14.97 14.20 8.24
CA VAL A 558 -15.26 15.34 9.12
C VAL A 558 -16.76 15.40 9.47
N ALA A 559 -17.64 15.22 8.48
CA ALA A 559 -19.09 15.26 8.67
C ALA A 559 -19.58 14.15 9.63
N PHE A 560 -19.10 12.92 9.46
CA PHE A 560 -19.46 11.80 10.34
C PHE A 560 -18.86 11.91 11.75
N ALA A 561 -17.67 12.53 11.87
CA ALA A 561 -17.10 12.85 13.17
C ALA A 561 -17.99 13.85 13.94
N LEU A 562 -18.50 14.88 13.26
CA LEU A 562 -19.45 15.86 13.82
C LEU A 562 -20.76 15.19 14.23
N ALA A 563 -21.34 14.34 13.37
CA ALA A 563 -22.54 13.58 13.66
C ALA A 563 -22.36 12.57 14.81
N GLY A 564 -21.14 12.04 15.00
CA GLY A 564 -20.78 11.07 16.03
C GLY A 564 -21.38 9.68 15.86
N ARG A 565 -22.05 9.40 14.73
CA ARG A 565 -22.73 8.12 14.45
C ARG A 565 -22.86 7.84 12.96
N VAL A 566 -22.93 6.55 12.58
CA VAL A 566 -23.13 6.12 11.18
C VAL A 566 -24.58 5.75 10.86
N ASP A 567 -25.45 5.61 11.86
CA ASP A 567 -26.88 5.34 11.68
C ASP A 567 -27.69 6.64 11.49
N ILE A 568 -27.20 7.50 10.63
CA ILE A 568 -27.75 8.83 10.33
C ILE A 568 -28.06 8.94 8.83
N ASP A 569 -29.14 9.65 8.51
CA ASP A 569 -29.43 10.15 7.18
C ASP A 569 -28.95 11.61 7.08
N LEU A 570 -27.83 11.83 6.42
CA LEU A 570 -27.19 13.16 6.32
C LEU A 570 -27.99 14.17 5.48
N ASP A 571 -28.96 13.71 4.68
CA ASP A 571 -29.82 14.61 3.90
C ASP A 571 -30.93 15.21 4.75
N SER A 572 -31.46 14.44 5.71
CA SER A 572 -32.64 14.83 6.52
C SER A 572 -32.37 15.07 8.00
N GLU A 573 -31.27 14.55 8.54
CA GLU A 573 -30.90 14.67 9.95
C GLU A 573 -29.71 15.64 10.13
N PRO A 574 -29.74 16.50 11.20
CA PRO A 574 -28.67 17.45 11.43
C PRO A 574 -27.39 16.78 11.95
N LEU A 575 -26.24 17.35 11.59
CA LEU A 575 -24.92 17.02 12.15
C LEU A 575 -24.83 17.39 13.63
N GLY A 576 -25.55 18.44 14.05
CA GLY A 576 -25.56 18.93 15.41
C GLY A 576 -26.37 20.21 15.52
N THR A 577 -26.30 20.87 16.69
CA THR A 577 -26.96 22.14 16.97
C THR A 577 -25.92 23.28 16.93
N GLY A 578 -26.19 24.30 16.12
CA GLY A 578 -25.36 25.48 16.02
C GLY A 578 -25.38 26.39 17.25
N LYS A 579 -24.47 27.35 17.29
CA LYS A 579 -24.38 28.37 18.39
C LYS A 579 -25.63 29.23 18.52
N ASP A 580 -26.45 29.31 17.49
CA ASP A 580 -27.75 30.00 17.47
C ASP A 580 -28.93 29.13 17.91
N GLY A 581 -28.63 27.88 18.35
CA GLY A 581 -29.64 26.91 18.79
C GLY A 581 -30.36 26.18 17.64
N LYS A 582 -29.99 26.46 16.38
CA LYS A 582 -30.63 25.81 15.22
C LYS A 582 -29.90 24.55 14.78
N PRO A 583 -30.63 23.59 14.19
CA PRO A 583 -30.02 22.42 13.59
C PRO A 583 -29.12 22.81 12.38
N VAL A 584 -27.94 22.20 12.30
CA VAL A 584 -26.99 22.39 11.19
C VAL A 584 -26.93 21.07 10.40
N PHE A 585 -27.22 21.14 9.12
CA PHE A 585 -27.24 20.00 8.20
C PHE A 585 -25.95 19.93 7.36
N LEU A 586 -25.71 18.79 6.71
CA LEU A 586 -24.56 18.60 5.85
C LEU A 586 -24.49 19.69 4.76
N LYS A 587 -25.59 20.00 4.09
CA LYS A 587 -25.69 21.06 3.07
C LYS A 587 -25.26 22.44 3.52
N ASP A 588 -25.37 22.73 4.83
CA ASP A 588 -25.01 24.04 5.41
C ASP A 588 -23.51 24.23 5.57
N VAL A 589 -22.74 23.13 5.53
CA VAL A 589 -21.28 23.12 5.73
C VAL A 589 -20.52 22.57 4.50
N TRP A 590 -21.22 21.95 3.52
CA TRP A 590 -20.57 21.40 2.34
C TRP A 590 -20.07 22.52 1.41
N PRO A 591 -18.81 22.49 0.95
CA PRO A 591 -18.28 23.49 0.05
C PRO A 591 -18.73 23.25 -1.40
N THR A 592 -18.81 24.32 -2.19
CA THR A 592 -18.96 24.21 -3.64
C THR A 592 -17.64 23.83 -4.31
N GLN A 593 -17.70 23.26 -5.51
CA GLN A 593 -16.49 22.96 -6.30
C GLN A 593 -15.70 24.25 -6.62
N ALA A 594 -16.38 25.37 -6.83
CA ALA A 594 -15.73 26.66 -7.06
C ALA A 594 -14.94 27.14 -5.84
N GLU A 595 -15.49 27.02 -4.62
CA GLU A 595 -14.79 27.33 -3.37
C GLU A 595 -13.53 26.48 -3.21
N VAL A 596 -13.64 25.17 -3.49
CA VAL A 596 -12.52 24.23 -3.39
C VAL A 596 -11.44 24.60 -4.41
N ALA A 597 -11.80 24.84 -5.68
CA ALA A 597 -10.87 25.17 -6.74
C ALA A 597 -10.11 26.49 -6.45
N ASP A 598 -10.81 27.52 -5.97
CA ASP A 598 -10.19 28.79 -5.57
C ASP A 598 -9.15 28.59 -4.44
N HIS A 599 -9.48 27.82 -3.41
CA HIS A 599 -8.55 27.56 -2.31
C HIS A 599 -7.34 26.72 -2.75
N VAL A 600 -7.54 25.71 -3.62
CA VAL A 600 -6.43 24.93 -4.21
C VAL A 600 -5.51 25.84 -5.01
N ALA A 601 -6.06 26.70 -5.86
CA ALA A 601 -5.27 27.62 -6.69
C ALA A 601 -4.43 28.61 -5.85
N ARG A 602 -4.96 29.06 -4.72
CA ARG A 602 -4.24 29.98 -3.80
C ARG A 602 -3.22 29.26 -2.92
N GLY A 603 -3.53 28.04 -2.51
CA GLY A 603 -2.76 27.28 -1.53
C GLY A 603 -1.57 26.52 -2.10
N LEU A 604 -1.73 25.86 -3.23
CA LEU A 604 -0.75 24.92 -3.74
C LEU A 604 0.28 25.61 -4.65
N LYS A 605 1.54 25.58 -4.25
CA LYS A 605 2.65 26.26 -4.95
C LYS A 605 3.81 25.31 -5.25
N PRO A 606 4.43 25.33 -6.45
CA PRO A 606 5.58 24.50 -6.79
C PRO A 606 6.77 24.64 -5.83
N ALA A 607 6.96 25.83 -5.25
CA ALA A 607 8.02 26.08 -4.28
C ALA A 607 7.92 25.21 -3.01
N MET A 608 6.70 24.80 -2.62
CA MET A 608 6.49 23.93 -1.47
C MET A 608 7.11 22.55 -1.70
N PHE A 609 6.89 21.98 -2.87
CA PHE A 609 7.48 20.70 -3.25
C PHE A 609 9.00 20.79 -3.31
N LYS A 610 9.54 21.79 -4.01
CA LYS A 610 10.99 22.00 -4.12
C LYS A 610 11.66 22.13 -2.74
N SER A 611 11.04 22.86 -1.82
CA SER A 611 11.59 23.05 -0.46
C SER A 611 11.53 21.78 0.39
N LYS A 612 10.41 21.02 0.35
CA LYS A 612 10.25 19.83 1.18
C LYS A 612 11.09 18.65 0.73
N TYR A 613 11.33 18.54 -0.56
CA TYR A 613 12.13 17.45 -1.14
C TYR A 613 13.58 17.84 -1.47
N ALA A 614 14.02 19.05 -1.09
CA ALA A 614 15.43 19.43 -1.20
C ALA A 614 16.31 18.48 -0.37
N ALA A 615 17.50 18.14 -0.89
CA ALA A 615 18.42 17.22 -0.24
C ALA A 615 18.73 17.58 1.23
N ASP A 616 18.95 18.88 1.51
CA ASP A 616 19.16 19.38 2.86
C ASP A 616 17.93 19.22 3.74
N SER A 617 16.73 19.45 3.20
CA SER A 617 15.46 19.24 3.92
C SER A 617 15.24 17.77 4.28
N LEU A 618 15.58 16.84 3.40
CA LEU A 618 15.51 15.41 3.67
C LEU A 618 16.58 14.99 4.69
N ALA A 619 17.82 15.44 4.53
CA ALA A 619 18.92 15.12 5.46
C ALA A 619 18.63 15.58 6.89
N ASN A 620 17.94 16.72 7.05
CA ASN A 620 17.57 17.33 8.32
C ASN A 620 16.07 17.23 8.60
N ALA A 621 15.41 16.16 8.17
CA ALA A 621 13.96 15.98 8.23
C ALA A 621 13.36 16.23 9.63
N THR A 622 14.00 15.68 10.67
CA THR A 622 13.68 15.90 12.07
C THR A 622 14.96 15.94 12.91
N ALA A 623 14.90 16.52 14.10
CA ALA A 623 16.04 16.50 15.03
C ALA A 623 16.42 15.08 15.42
N GLU A 624 15.41 14.21 15.61
CA GLU A 624 15.58 12.80 15.94
C GLU A 624 16.33 12.06 14.83
N TRP A 625 15.91 12.22 13.54
CA TRP A 625 16.60 11.61 12.40
C TRP A 625 18.04 12.09 12.25
N LYS A 626 18.27 13.38 12.45
CA LYS A 626 19.63 13.95 12.42
C LYS A 626 20.52 13.32 13.50
N GLY A 627 19.96 13.02 14.67
CA GLY A 627 20.66 12.42 15.80
C GLY A 627 20.97 10.92 15.65
N VAL A 628 20.29 10.20 14.73
CA VAL A 628 20.55 8.77 14.51
C VAL A 628 21.96 8.55 13.98
N GLN A 629 22.70 7.63 14.59
CA GLN A 629 24.07 7.28 14.17
C GLN A 629 24.02 6.06 13.24
N GLY A 630 24.46 6.21 11.99
CA GLY A 630 24.68 5.08 11.08
C GLY A 630 26.06 4.47 11.28
N GLY A 631 26.17 3.16 11.09
CA GLY A 631 27.47 2.48 11.00
C GLY A 631 28.23 2.92 9.74
N THR A 632 29.53 2.61 9.66
CA THR A 632 30.38 2.88 8.50
C THR A 632 30.90 1.58 7.89
N GLY A 633 31.35 1.63 6.63
CA GLY A 633 31.94 0.51 5.92
C GLY A 633 30.98 -0.30 5.07
N ALA A 634 31.52 -1.16 4.21
CA ALA A 634 30.74 -1.93 3.24
C ALA A 634 29.92 -3.07 3.85
N ARG A 635 30.34 -3.59 5.02
CA ARG A 635 29.65 -4.66 5.75
C ARG A 635 28.97 -4.11 6.99
N PHE A 636 27.81 -4.66 7.34
CA PHE A 636 27.11 -4.30 8.55
C PHE A 636 27.70 -5.01 9.78
N SER A 637 27.82 -4.29 10.89
CA SER A 637 28.30 -4.85 12.17
C SER A 637 27.10 -5.46 12.91
N TRP A 638 26.86 -6.75 12.72
CA TRP A 638 25.78 -7.48 13.37
C TRP A 638 25.92 -7.50 14.89
N LYS A 639 24.82 -7.24 15.59
CA LYS A 639 24.76 -7.27 17.06
C LYS A 639 23.91 -8.47 17.50
N GLU A 640 24.51 -9.47 18.14
CA GLU A 640 23.81 -10.68 18.60
C GLU A 640 22.65 -10.36 19.56
N SER A 641 22.79 -9.30 20.34
CA SER A 641 21.77 -8.83 21.29
C SER A 641 20.62 -8.06 20.65
N SER A 642 20.71 -7.70 19.37
CA SER A 642 19.64 -6.94 18.70
C SER A 642 18.37 -7.78 18.63
N THR A 643 17.24 -7.16 18.97
CA THR A 643 15.92 -7.77 18.80
C THR A 643 15.18 -7.26 17.56
N TYR A 644 15.83 -6.42 16.73
CA TYR A 644 15.27 -5.87 15.48
C TYR A 644 16.02 -6.31 14.22
N ILE A 645 17.37 -6.38 14.27
CA ILE A 645 18.21 -6.64 13.10
C ILE A 645 19.16 -7.79 13.41
N GLN A 646 19.02 -8.90 12.72
CA GLN A 646 19.83 -10.11 12.87
C GLN A 646 20.36 -10.60 11.52
N GLU A 647 21.58 -11.21 11.53
CA GLU A 647 22.07 -11.92 10.34
C GLU A 647 21.16 -13.13 10.06
N PRO A 648 20.45 -13.17 8.93
CA PRO A 648 19.54 -14.28 8.64
C PRO A 648 20.32 -15.55 8.29
N PRO A 649 19.76 -16.75 8.53
CA PRO A 649 20.47 -18.01 8.34
C PRO A 649 20.54 -18.50 6.88
N PHE A 650 20.03 -17.73 5.90
CA PHE A 650 19.87 -18.17 4.51
C PHE A 650 21.19 -18.51 3.82
N PHE A 651 22.31 -17.87 4.23
CA PHE A 651 23.64 -18.11 3.68
C PHE A 651 24.50 -19.02 4.56
N LYS A 652 23.91 -19.67 5.58
CA LYS A 652 24.63 -20.63 6.43
C LYS A 652 24.98 -21.87 5.61
N GLY A 653 26.28 -22.15 5.49
CA GLY A 653 26.78 -23.26 4.64
C GLY A 653 26.76 -22.97 3.15
N PHE A 654 26.58 -21.70 2.75
CA PHE A 654 26.66 -21.28 1.36
C PHE A 654 28.03 -21.59 0.74
N SER A 655 28.02 -22.17 -0.44
CA SER A 655 29.26 -22.55 -1.18
C SER A 655 29.12 -22.22 -2.67
N MET A 656 30.24 -22.20 -3.37
CA MET A 656 30.30 -22.00 -4.83
C MET A 656 29.66 -23.17 -5.63
N THR A 657 29.45 -24.31 -5.00
CA THR A 657 28.79 -25.45 -5.63
C THR A 657 27.39 -25.59 -5.06
N PRO A 658 26.33 -25.44 -5.84
CA PRO A 658 24.95 -25.64 -5.36
C PRO A 658 24.76 -27.07 -4.82
N PRO A 659 24.04 -27.26 -3.70
CA PRO A 659 23.70 -28.59 -3.21
C PRO A 659 22.73 -29.26 -4.20
N PRO A 660 22.67 -30.59 -4.23
CA PRO A 660 21.68 -31.31 -5.02
C PRO A 660 20.27 -31.02 -4.50
N VAL A 661 19.28 -31.06 -5.42
CA VAL A 661 17.87 -30.91 -5.02
C VAL A 661 17.48 -32.02 -4.04
N PRO A 662 17.00 -31.69 -2.83
CA PRO A 662 16.67 -32.72 -1.84
C PRO A 662 15.45 -33.54 -2.26
N SER A 663 15.48 -34.82 -1.96
CA SER A 663 14.30 -35.69 -2.11
C SER A 663 13.27 -35.34 -1.02
N LEU A 664 12.02 -35.19 -1.44
CA LEU A 664 10.89 -34.94 -0.52
C LEU A 664 10.25 -36.29 -0.17
N ALA A 665 10.59 -36.85 0.98
CA ALA A 665 10.04 -38.15 1.43
C ALA A 665 9.67 -38.06 2.92
N LYS A 666 8.64 -38.78 3.33
CA LYS A 666 8.20 -38.97 4.73
C LYS A 666 7.94 -37.66 5.46
N LEU A 667 7.35 -36.66 4.76
CA LEU A 667 6.97 -35.37 5.38
C LEU A 667 5.81 -35.57 6.34
N ARG A 668 5.85 -34.85 7.49
CA ARG A 668 4.76 -34.81 8.47
C ARG A 668 3.81 -33.67 8.16
N PRO A 669 2.49 -33.87 8.11
CA PRO A 669 1.53 -32.77 8.06
C PRO A 669 1.67 -31.88 9.31
N LEU A 670 1.86 -30.59 9.10
CA LEU A 670 1.91 -29.59 10.16
C LEU A 670 0.59 -28.86 10.28
N ALA A 671 -0.03 -28.54 9.16
CA ALA A 671 -1.30 -27.83 9.10
C ALA A 671 -2.13 -28.26 7.90
N ILE A 672 -3.44 -28.35 8.11
CA ILE A 672 -4.47 -28.51 7.08
C ILE A 672 -5.40 -27.31 7.20
N LEU A 673 -5.29 -26.42 6.24
CA LEU A 673 -5.94 -25.11 6.22
C LEU A 673 -7.04 -25.07 5.15
N GLY A 674 -8.06 -24.25 5.37
CA GLY A 674 -9.15 -24.06 4.41
C GLY A 674 -8.80 -23.10 3.27
N ASP A 675 -9.84 -22.59 2.61
CA ASP A 675 -9.74 -21.61 1.52
C ASP A 675 -9.39 -20.21 2.01
N SER A 676 -8.86 -19.38 1.11
CA SER A 676 -8.60 -17.96 1.33
C SER A 676 -7.68 -17.67 2.54
N VAL A 677 -6.70 -18.52 2.76
CA VAL A 677 -5.66 -18.29 3.77
C VAL A 677 -4.80 -17.13 3.31
N THR A 678 -4.83 -16.03 4.07
CA THR A 678 -4.11 -14.81 3.71
C THR A 678 -2.66 -14.84 4.19
N THR A 679 -1.81 -13.98 3.61
CA THR A 679 -0.46 -13.76 4.11
C THR A 679 -0.44 -13.21 5.55
N ASP A 680 -1.54 -12.58 6.01
CA ASP A 680 -1.72 -12.18 7.42
C ASP A 680 -1.91 -13.40 8.35
N HIS A 681 -2.54 -14.46 7.88
CA HIS A 681 -2.64 -15.72 8.63
C HIS A 681 -1.27 -16.41 8.73
N ILE A 682 -0.50 -16.39 7.63
CA ILE A 682 0.80 -17.08 7.58
C ILE A 682 1.88 -16.27 8.30
N SER A 683 1.97 -14.98 8.05
CA SER A 683 2.96 -14.08 8.66
C SER A 683 2.30 -12.77 9.11
N PRO A 684 1.80 -12.70 10.35
CA PRO A 684 1.13 -11.53 10.88
C PRO A 684 2.07 -10.31 10.95
N ALA A 685 1.51 -9.11 10.82
CA ALA A 685 2.24 -7.85 10.93
C ALA A 685 1.94 -7.09 12.23
N GLY A 686 0.81 -7.37 12.87
CA GLY A 686 0.30 -6.65 14.02
C GLY A 686 1.05 -6.94 15.33
N ALA A 687 0.54 -6.33 16.41
CA ALA A 687 1.03 -6.58 17.77
C ALA A 687 0.76 -8.04 18.20
N PHE A 688 1.56 -8.53 19.12
CA PHE A 688 1.45 -9.89 19.64
C PHE A 688 1.55 -9.91 21.17
N LYS A 689 1.08 -11.00 21.77
CA LYS A 689 0.95 -11.15 23.21
C LYS A 689 2.19 -11.81 23.82
N GLU A 690 2.34 -11.66 25.16
CA GLU A 690 3.48 -12.19 25.93
C GLU A 690 3.55 -13.72 25.95
N GLU A 691 2.38 -14.39 25.93
CA GLU A 691 2.28 -15.84 25.94
C GLU A 691 2.64 -16.51 24.60
N THR A 692 2.75 -15.75 23.51
CA THR A 692 3.16 -16.27 22.21
C THR A 692 4.65 -16.67 22.19
N PRO A 693 5.10 -17.58 21.32
CA PRO A 693 6.52 -17.90 21.19
C PRO A 693 7.42 -16.68 20.97
N ALA A 694 6.98 -15.69 20.18
CA ALA A 694 7.69 -14.45 19.95
C ALA A 694 7.71 -13.55 21.21
N GLY A 695 6.57 -13.46 21.93
CA GLY A 695 6.49 -12.70 23.17
C GLY A 695 7.41 -13.25 24.25
N LYS A 696 7.40 -14.56 24.46
CA LYS A 696 8.32 -15.24 25.39
C LYS A 696 9.78 -15.00 25.04
N PHE A 697 10.12 -15.03 23.76
CA PHE A 697 11.48 -14.75 23.29
C PHE A 697 11.91 -13.31 23.64
N LEU A 698 11.04 -12.31 23.42
CA LEU A 698 11.35 -10.91 23.75
C LEU A 698 11.47 -10.69 25.26
N LEU A 699 10.60 -11.29 26.07
CA LEU A 699 10.71 -11.23 27.53
C LEU A 699 12.05 -11.83 28.02
N ALA A 700 12.44 -12.98 27.45
CA ALA A 700 13.72 -13.60 27.74
C ALA A 700 14.94 -12.75 27.33
N ALA A 701 14.77 -11.93 26.29
CA ALA A 701 15.74 -10.94 25.85
C ALA A 701 15.70 -9.61 26.65
N GLY A 702 14.86 -9.51 27.69
CA GLY A 702 14.75 -8.34 28.56
C GLY A 702 13.87 -7.21 27.98
N VAL A 703 13.13 -7.45 26.89
CA VAL A 703 12.24 -6.46 26.30
C VAL A 703 10.90 -6.48 27.03
N SER A 704 10.46 -5.35 27.57
CA SER A 704 9.18 -5.24 28.27
C SER A 704 8.00 -5.23 27.28
N LYS A 705 6.81 -5.64 27.72
CA LYS A 705 5.59 -5.70 26.90
C LYS A 705 5.28 -4.40 26.14
N LYS A 706 5.46 -3.26 26.78
CA LYS A 706 5.22 -1.92 26.17
C LYS A 706 6.13 -1.64 24.97
N ASP A 707 7.30 -2.33 24.91
CA ASP A 707 8.34 -2.15 23.91
C ASP A 707 8.35 -3.28 22.87
N PHE A 708 7.36 -4.18 22.89
CA PHE A 708 7.25 -5.29 21.92
C PHE A 708 7.14 -4.78 20.50
N ASN A 709 6.46 -3.63 20.30
CA ASN A 709 6.13 -3.14 18.98
C ASN A 709 5.27 -4.17 18.21
N SER A 710 5.51 -4.38 16.92
CA SER A 710 4.75 -5.31 16.09
C SER A 710 5.66 -6.29 15.35
N TYR A 711 5.10 -7.38 14.82
CA TYR A 711 5.82 -8.25 13.89
C TYR A 711 6.35 -7.46 12.67
N GLY A 712 5.57 -6.51 12.16
CA GLY A 712 5.95 -5.69 11.00
C GLY A 712 7.26 -4.92 11.24
N SER A 713 7.42 -4.32 12.41
CA SER A 713 8.63 -3.57 12.77
C SER A 713 9.86 -4.47 13.05
N ARG A 714 9.66 -5.76 13.27
CA ARG A 714 10.72 -6.74 13.60
C ARG A 714 11.07 -7.69 12.47
N ARG A 715 10.61 -7.41 11.26
CA ARG A 715 10.88 -8.25 10.07
C ARG A 715 12.36 -8.39 9.70
N GLY A 716 13.24 -7.53 10.22
CA GLY A 716 14.70 -7.69 10.14
C GLY A 716 15.29 -8.73 11.09
N ASN A 717 14.46 -9.45 11.86
CA ASN A 717 14.90 -10.46 12.82
C ASN A 717 14.20 -11.80 12.56
N ASP A 718 14.95 -12.74 11.98
CA ASP A 718 14.49 -14.10 11.67
C ASP A 718 13.97 -14.85 12.90
N ARG A 719 14.57 -14.64 14.08
CA ARG A 719 14.20 -15.31 15.34
C ARG A 719 12.78 -14.94 15.77
N ILE A 720 12.37 -13.68 15.58
CA ILE A 720 11.01 -13.21 15.90
C ILE A 720 10.04 -13.70 14.82
N MET A 721 10.42 -13.53 13.56
CA MET A 721 9.51 -13.80 12.45
C MET A 721 9.19 -15.29 12.30
N THR A 722 10.16 -16.16 12.49
CA THR A 722 9.93 -17.62 12.52
C THR A 722 8.96 -18.02 13.63
N ARG A 723 9.08 -17.41 14.81
CA ARG A 723 8.13 -17.63 15.93
C ARG A 723 6.75 -17.07 15.67
N GLY A 724 6.65 -16.05 14.82
CA GLY A 724 5.39 -15.44 14.41
C GLY A 724 4.70 -16.15 13.23
N THR A 725 5.40 -17.04 12.53
CA THR A 725 4.84 -17.74 11.37
C THR A 725 3.68 -18.65 11.80
N PHE A 726 2.52 -18.48 11.19
CA PHE A 726 1.23 -19.07 11.55
C PHE A 726 0.70 -18.70 12.95
N ALA A 727 1.25 -17.69 13.62
CA ALA A 727 0.80 -17.29 14.96
C ALA A 727 -0.41 -16.34 14.99
N ASN A 728 -1.06 -16.10 13.86
CA ASN A 728 -2.28 -15.30 13.81
C ASN A 728 -3.42 -16.00 14.56
N THR A 729 -4.16 -15.23 15.36
CA THR A 729 -5.24 -15.75 16.22
C THR A 729 -6.46 -16.30 15.45
N GLN A 730 -6.58 -15.98 14.17
CA GLN A 730 -7.67 -16.44 13.31
C GLN A 730 -7.32 -17.66 12.44
N VAL A 731 -6.12 -18.21 12.57
CA VAL A 731 -5.74 -19.44 11.87
C VAL A 731 -6.65 -20.58 12.34
N LYS A 732 -7.24 -21.29 11.37
CA LYS A 732 -8.06 -22.47 11.60
C LYS A 732 -7.37 -23.69 11.02
N ASN A 733 -6.64 -24.41 11.87
CA ASN A 733 -5.95 -25.63 11.49
C ASN A 733 -6.80 -26.85 11.87
N ALA A 734 -7.24 -27.64 10.88
CA ALA A 734 -8.04 -28.85 11.12
C ALA A 734 -7.33 -29.86 12.05
N MET A 735 -5.99 -29.83 12.12
CA MET A 735 -5.20 -30.67 13.03
C MET A 735 -5.21 -30.20 14.48
N ALA A 736 -5.78 -29.03 14.80
CA ALA A 736 -5.77 -28.48 16.16
C ALA A 736 -7.05 -28.78 16.96
N ASP A 737 -7.83 -29.77 16.58
CA ASP A 737 -9.05 -30.22 17.27
C ASP A 737 -10.04 -29.06 17.56
N GLY A 738 -10.18 -28.12 16.62
CA GLY A 738 -11.06 -26.96 16.73
C GLY A 738 -10.48 -25.77 17.52
N LYS A 739 -9.24 -25.88 18.02
CA LYS A 739 -8.54 -24.74 18.65
C LYS A 739 -8.14 -23.73 17.59
N GLU A 740 -8.67 -22.52 17.65
CA GLU A 740 -8.29 -21.42 16.76
C GLU A 740 -6.94 -20.80 17.16
N GLY A 741 -6.24 -20.18 16.19
CA GLY A 741 -4.93 -19.58 16.35
C GLY A 741 -3.80 -20.48 15.87
N GLY A 742 -2.57 -20.08 16.16
CA GLY A 742 -1.34 -20.75 15.68
C GLY A 742 -1.01 -22.07 16.41
N PHE A 743 -1.93 -23.02 16.40
CA PHE A 743 -1.78 -24.32 17.05
C PHE A 743 -1.83 -25.49 16.07
N THR A 744 -1.18 -26.59 16.43
CA THR A 744 -1.23 -27.86 15.70
C THR A 744 -1.11 -29.04 16.68
N LYS A 745 -1.44 -30.23 16.18
CA LYS A 745 -1.28 -31.48 16.94
C LYS A 745 0.01 -32.18 16.52
N VAL A 746 0.93 -32.36 17.46
CA VAL A 746 2.19 -33.09 17.26
C VAL A 746 1.92 -34.58 17.17
N GLN A 747 2.41 -35.23 16.12
CA GLN A 747 2.25 -36.65 15.88
C GLN A 747 3.56 -37.41 16.23
N PRO A 748 3.50 -38.61 16.79
CA PRO A 748 2.30 -39.43 17.10
C PRO A 748 1.66 -39.12 18.47
N GLU A 749 2.23 -38.22 19.29
CA GLU A 749 1.84 -38.01 20.70
C GLU A 749 0.44 -37.41 20.86
N GLY A 750 -0.11 -36.79 19.81
CA GLY A 750 -1.41 -36.17 19.84
C GLY A 750 -1.51 -34.88 20.68
N LYS A 751 -0.39 -34.31 21.13
CA LYS A 751 -0.36 -33.09 21.93
C LYS A 751 -0.59 -31.85 21.09
N ILE A 752 -1.47 -30.95 21.53
CA ILE A 752 -1.71 -29.66 20.87
C ILE A 752 -0.74 -28.61 21.41
N GLU A 753 0.09 -28.06 20.55
CA GLU A 753 1.12 -27.06 20.87
C GLU A 753 1.05 -25.87 19.89
N ALA A 754 1.73 -24.77 20.21
CA ALA A 754 1.99 -23.70 19.26
C ALA A 754 2.76 -24.26 18.06
N ILE A 755 2.43 -23.81 16.84
CA ILE A 755 3.06 -24.33 15.61
C ILE A 755 4.58 -24.23 15.70
N TYR A 756 5.13 -23.11 16.19
CA TYR A 756 6.58 -22.96 16.37
C TYR A 756 7.17 -24.06 17.26
N ASP A 757 6.56 -24.32 18.42
CA ASP A 757 7.06 -25.32 19.37
C ASP A 757 7.00 -26.74 18.79
N ALA A 758 5.90 -27.05 18.09
CA ALA A 758 5.74 -28.31 17.36
C ALA A 758 6.84 -28.48 16.28
N CYS A 759 7.16 -27.42 15.54
CA CYS A 759 8.25 -27.44 14.56
C CYS A 759 9.61 -27.73 15.20
N GLN A 760 9.88 -27.22 16.40
CA GLN A 760 11.10 -27.53 17.14
C GLN A 760 11.17 -29.01 17.52
N THR A 761 10.05 -29.60 17.91
CA THR A 761 9.94 -31.05 18.21
C THR A 761 10.24 -31.88 16.96
N TYR A 762 9.67 -31.56 15.82
CA TYR A 762 9.93 -32.27 14.56
C TYR A 762 11.37 -32.07 14.05
N ALA A 763 11.93 -30.86 14.20
CA ALA A 763 13.31 -30.59 13.85
C ALA A 763 14.32 -31.43 14.66
N GLN A 764 14.08 -31.60 15.97
CA GLN A 764 14.88 -32.50 16.81
C GLN A 764 14.83 -33.96 16.39
N ARG A 765 13.75 -34.38 15.73
CA ARG A 765 13.58 -35.74 15.17
C ARG A 765 14.13 -35.86 13.74
N GLY A 766 14.57 -34.79 13.13
CA GLY A 766 15.00 -34.77 11.73
C GLY A 766 13.86 -34.96 10.72
N GLU A 767 12.62 -34.67 11.11
CA GLU A 767 11.43 -34.86 10.28
C GLU A 767 11.10 -33.57 9.51
N GLY A 768 10.96 -33.66 8.18
CA GLY A 768 10.49 -32.56 7.33
C GLY A 768 8.96 -32.41 7.41
N LEU A 769 8.48 -31.20 7.12
CA LEU A 769 7.08 -30.82 7.31
C LEU A 769 6.40 -30.45 5.98
N ILE A 770 5.06 -30.60 5.93
CA ILE A 770 4.20 -30.22 4.83
C ILE A 770 2.97 -29.49 5.34
N VAL A 771 2.51 -28.49 4.57
CA VAL A 771 1.26 -27.75 4.81
C VAL A 771 0.31 -27.99 3.65
N PHE A 772 -0.96 -28.19 3.95
CA PHE A 772 -2.05 -28.30 2.97
C PHE A 772 -2.95 -27.06 3.07
N GLY A 773 -3.25 -26.42 1.94
CA GLY A 773 -4.16 -25.29 1.81
C GLY A 773 -5.30 -25.54 0.84
N GLY A 774 -6.34 -24.73 0.92
CA GLY A 774 -7.47 -24.73 -0.01
C GLY A 774 -7.24 -23.83 -1.22
N VAL A 775 -8.32 -23.22 -1.72
CA VAL A 775 -8.32 -22.27 -2.84
C VAL A 775 -7.74 -20.92 -2.38
N ASP A 776 -7.00 -20.24 -3.27
CA ASP A 776 -6.41 -18.91 -3.08
C ASP A 776 -5.49 -18.80 -1.85
N TYR A 777 -4.62 -19.77 -1.67
CA TYR A 777 -3.63 -19.75 -0.58
C TYR A 777 -2.62 -18.60 -0.76
N GLY A 778 -2.46 -17.80 0.30
CA GLY A 778 -1.53 -16.66 0.32
C GLY A 778 -2.11 -15.35 -0.17
N MET A 779 -3.44 -15.19 -0.18
CA MET A 779 -4.11 -13.93 -0.52
C MET A 779 -3.64 -12.75 0.34
N GLY A 780 -3.79 -11.54 -0.20
CA GLY A 780 -3.56 -10.30 0.55
C GLY A 780 -2.28 -9.59 0.17
N SER A 781 -1.63 -8.92 1.15
CA SER A 781 -0.39 -8.18 0.91
C SER A 781 0.80 -9.10 0.70
N SER A 782 1.75 -8.66 -0.13
CA SER A 782 3.01 -9.38 -0.33
C SER A 782 3.83 -9.42 0.97
N ARG A 783 4.22 -10.62 1.40
CA ARG A 783 5.03 -10.82 2.61
C ARG A 783 6.02 -11.94 2.43
N ASP A 784 7.30 -11.58 2.33
CA ASP A 784 8.41 -12.54 2.22
C ASP A 784 8.42 -13.53 3.36
N TRP A 785 8.15 -13.05 4.56
CA TRP A 785 8.13 -13.90 5.75
C TRP A 785 7.03 -14.96 5.72
N ALA A 786 6.03 -14.83 4.85
CA ALA A 786 5.09 -15.93 4.61
C ALA A 786 5.78 -17.13 3.92
N ALA A 787 6.85 -16.91 3.15
CA ALA A 787 7.69 -17.97 2.58
C ALA A 787 8.93 -18.25 3.43
N LYS A 788 9.70 -17.22 3.78
CA LYS A 788 10.93 -17.34 4.59
C LYS A 788 10.65 -18.03 5.95
N GLY A 789 9.61 -17.59 6.66
CA GLY A 789 9.22 -18.21 7.93
C GLY A 789 8.74 -19.65 7.76
N THR A 790 8.00 -19.93 6.69
CA THR A 790 7.56 -21.27 6.33
C THR A 790 8.78 -22.20 6.13
N ALA A 791 9.77 -21.77 5.35
CA ALA A 791 11.00 -22.53 5.14
C ALA A 791 11.80 -22.75 6.44
N LEU A 792 11.94 -21.70 7.27
CA LEU A 792 12.69 -21.74 8.53
C LEU A 792 12.02 -22.62 9.60
N LEU A 793 10.70 -22.83 9.53
CA LEU A 793 9.99 -23.79 10.36
C LEU A 793 10.25 -25.25 9.96
N GLY A 794 11.01 -25.50 8.88
CA GLY A 794 11.29 -26.86 8.39
C GLY A 794 10.19 -27.41 7.46
N ILE A 795 9.28 -26.55 7.00
CA ILE A 795 8.26 -26.91 5.99
C ILE A 795 8.96 -27.02 4.65
N ARG A 796 8.89 -28.20 4.02
CA ARG A 796 9.56 -28.53 2.76
C ARG A 796 8.63 -28.46 1.55
N ALA A 797 7.32 -28.51 1.78
CA ALA A 797 6.32 -28.40 0.74
C ALA A 797 5.05 -27.72 1.25
N VAL A 798 4.43 -26.93 0.39
CA VAL A 798 3.07 -26.43 0.56
C VAL A 798 2.27 -26.93 -0.63
N VAL A 799 1.16 -27.61 -0.35
CA VAL A 799 0.23 -28.12 -1.37
C VAL A 799 -1.10 -27.41 -1.17
N ALA A 800 -1.56 -26.71 -2.19
CA ALA A 800 -2.83 -25.98 -2.14
C ALA A 800 -3.66 -26.25 -3.41
N GLN A 801 -4.98 -26.07 -3.34
CA GLN A 801 -5.85 -26.18 -4.50
C GLN A 801 -5.54 -25.09 -5.54
N SER A 802 -5.29 -23.85 -5.06
CA SER A 802 -4.71 -22.78 -5.85
C SER A 802 -3.92 -21.81 -4.97
N PHE A 803 -2.97 -21.11 -5.60
CA PHE A 803 -2.16 -20.09 -4.94
C PHE A 803 -2.51 -18.70 -5.46
N GLU A 804 -2.47 -17.73 -4.57
CA GLU A 804 -2.41 -16.32 -5.01
C GLU A 804 -1.06 -16.08 -5.73
N ARG A 805 -1.10 -15.26 -6.80
CA ARG A 805 0.04 -15.06 -7.72
C ARG A 805 1.33 -14.63 -7.01
N ILE A 806 1.24 -13.57 -6.21
CA ILE A 806 2.42 -12.99 -5.52
C ILE A 806 3.02 -14.01 -4.55
N HIS A 807 2.16 -14.71 -3.80
CA HIS A 807 2.64 -15.68 -2.83
C HIS A 807 3.27 -16.91 -3.48
N ARG A 808 2.72 -17.35 -4.63
CA ARG A 808 3.35 -18.42 -5.45
C ARG A 808 4.75 -18.03 -5.88
N SER A 809 4.93 -16.83 -6.43
CA SER A 809 6.24 -16.31 -6.83
C SER A 809 7.20 -16.22 -5.64
N THR A 810 6.72 -15.72 -4.50
CA THR A 810 7.52 -15.62 -3.26
C THR A 810 7.96 -16.97 -2.71
N LEU A 811 7.12 -18.01 -2.84
CA LEU A 811 7.48 -19.38 -2.43
C LEU A 811 8.56 -20.02 -3.33
N LEU A 812 8.59 -19.64 -4.61
CA LEU A 812 9.59 -20.12 -5.58
C LEU A 812 10.92 -19.38 -5.48
N GLY A 813 10.90 -18.07 -5.17
CA GLY A 813 12.08 -17.22 -5.00
C GLY A 813 12.76 -17.46 -3.67
#